data_42ac0dbcf422e40214f02f1fa961a25c
#
_entry.id   42ac0dbcf422e40214f02f1fa961a25c
#
_cell.length_a   1.000
_cell.length_b   1.000
_cell.length_c   1.000
_cell.angle_alpha   90.00
_cell.angle_beta   90.00
_cell.angle_gamma   90.00
#
_symmetry.space_group_name_H-M   'P 1'
#
loop_
_entity.id
_entity.type
_entity.pdbx_description
1 polymer ?
#
loop_
_entity_poly.entity_id
_entity_poly.type
_entity_poly.pdbx_seq_one_letter_code
_entity_poly.pdbx_strand_id
1 'polypeptide(L)'
;MELLQQVFHSIKESIAAQLGAVDWFAGAGEQLAAFAASAQGVICLLLRVVMIALAWCIVLRCVRSLYSDGKDQELWGVMTLVNGARYELRHWESIIGRARYADIRLNFSCVSRSHATLQRDDKGRWLLYPISGSSRTNVNGARIHEPTEIFFGDTLSFNGIEMFFFPASAQEIQEQEKRRVRPGGGVSQRKTLWILTVLQSLTLLHFVITTEAERLIKILPAFVLLSAAMWGLYFVYRLFHRAAFELETLAFFLCTVGFSVIAAYAPSSLLKQFIALCIGLFLFLLLSVAMRSIKVAVQCRWPLAAAACALLTFNVLFGQKLFGAKNWISIGPFSFQPSELVKVAFVFAGAATLDRLFSKRNLIFTAAFSCFCVGCLALMSDFGTALIFFIAFLTIAFLRSGDLPSVVLLTAAAGVGGWVILKFKPYIARRFAVWRHVWEHTDGGGYQQSRTMAAIADGGLFGKGPDEAWLKYIGAANTDLVFGVISEEFGLLMALAAVAAILAMVFFAVYSIKNARSSFYVIAACATATMLTFQSCLNIFGATDLLPLTGVTLPFVSMGGSSMMSCWALLAFLKAADTRKNASFVLKRPSFRKGKFKEEEERRSAAEQQRIDDFTIDWDAVDGGKNEKTFDREPTWTWDAEDDE
;
A
#
# COMPACT_ATOMS: atom_id res chain seq x y z
N MET A 1 -8.27 -38.42 -11.84
CA MET A 1 -7.07 -37.90 -12.55
C MET A 1 -6.23 -39.05 -13.10
N GLU A 2 -5.95 -40.09 -12.32
CA GLU A 2 -5.31 -41.31 -12.81
C GLU A 2 -6.04 -41.93 -13.99
N LEU A 3 -7.38 -41.93 -13.97
CA LEU A 3 -8.20 -42.48 -15.06
C LEU A 3 -8.01 -41.72 -16.38
N LEU A 4 -7.89 -40.39 -16.34
CA LEU A 4 -7.63 -39.57 -17.52
C LEU A 4 -6.19 -39.74 -18.04
N GLN A 5 -5.21 -39.85 -17.16
CA GLN A 5 -3.84 -40.13 -17.53
C GLN A 5 -3.69 -41.59 -18.04
N GLN A 6 -4.35 -42.54 -17.38
CA GLN A 6 -4.40 -43.92 -17.86
C GLN A 6 -5.10 -44.05 -19.23
N VAL A 7 -6.20 -43.32 -19.44
CA VAL A 7 -6.90 -43.30 -20.74
C VAL A 7 -6.01 -42.66 -21.82
N PHE A 8 -5.32 -41.52 -21.51
CA PHE A 8 -4.37 -40.92 -22.46
C PHE A 8 -3.14 -41.79 -22.70
N HIS A 9 -2.61 -42.43 -21.66
CA HIS A 9 -1.47 -43.34 -21.79
C HIS A 9 -1.87 -44.63 -22.55
N SER A 10 -3.03 -45.21 -22.24
CA SER A 10 -3.59 -46.37 -22.93
C SER A 10 -3.93 -46.07 -24.39
N ILE A 11 -4.46 -44.89 -24.71
CA ILE A 11 -4.68 -44.46 -26.09
C ILE A 11 -3.34 -44.29 -26.82
N LYS A 12 -2.34 -43.70 -26.17
CA LYS A 12 -0.99 -43.53 -26.71
C LYS A 12 -0.30 -44.86 -26.96
N GLU A 13 -0.38 -45.79 -26.01
CA GLU A 13 0.17 -47.15 -26.16
C GLU A 13 -0.61 -47.99 -27.17
N SER A 14 -1.94 -47.90 -27.19
CA SER A 14 -2.78 -48.62 -28.16
C SER A 14 -2.55 -48.13 -29.58
N ILE A 15 -2.39 -46.82 -29.79
CA ILE A 15 -2.04 -46.26 -31.10
C ILE A 15 -0.60 -46.65 -31.49
N ALA A 16 0.35 -46.60 -30.56
CA ALA A 16 1.73 -47.03 -30.80
C ALA A 16 1.86 -48.53 -31.10
N ALA A 17 1.11 -49.38 -30.39
CA ALA A 17 1.10 -50.81 -30.61
C ALA A 17 0.42 -51.21 -31.93
N GLN A 18 -0.63 -50.51 -32.35
CA GLN A 18 -1.27 -50.72 -33.64
C GLN A 18 -0.46 -50.19 -34.83
N LEU A 19 0.34 -49.12 -34.62
CA LEU A 19 1.19 -48.53 -35.66
C LEU A 19 2.57 -49.21 -35.76
N GLY A 20 3.06 -49.89 -34.70
CA GLY A 20 4.35 -50.61 -34.69
C GLY A 20 4.37 -51.98 -35.41
N ALA A 21 3.24 -52.41 -35.97
CA ALA A 21 3.14 -53.76 -36.63
C ALA A 21 3.60 -53.75 -38.09
N VAL A 22 3.96 -52.61 -38.70
CA VAL A 22 4.43 -52.56 -40.09
C VAL A 22 5.52 -51.44 -40.19
N ASP A 23 6.71 -51.79 -40.66
CA ASP A 23 7.86 -50.88 -40.84
C ASP A 23 7.57 -49.63 -41.69
N TRP A 24 6.43 -49.58 -42.34
CA TRP A 24 5.96 -48.44 -43.13
C TRP A 24 5.43 -47.30 -42.26
N PHE A 25 5.09 -47.55 -40.97
CA PHE A 25 4.52 -46.58 -40.04
C PHE A 25 5.53 -45.97 -39.06
N ALA A 26 6.80 -46.39 -39.08
CA ALA A 26 7.81 -45.79 -38.18
C ALA A 26 7.97 -44.28 -38.42
N GLY A 27 8.02 -43.85 -39.69
CA GLY A 27 8.04 -42.42 -40.03
C GLY A 27 6.75 -41.67 -39.75
N ALA A 28 5.59 -42.35 -39.80
CA ALA A 28 4.31 -41.75 -39.44
C ALA A 28 4.17 -41.57 -37.89
N GLY A 29 4.76 -42.47 -37.11
CA GLY A 29 4.81 -42.35 -35.64
C GLY A 29 5.63 -41.14 -35.17
N GLU A 30 6.78 -40.89 -35.79
CA GLU A 30 7.59 -39.72 -35.52
C GLU A 30 6.89 -38.42 -35.97
N GLN A 31 6.23 -38.41 -37.12
CA GLN A 31 5.44 -37.26 -37.59
C GLN A 31 4.23 -37.00 -36.71
N LEU A 32 3.53 -38.04 -36.20
CA LEU A 32 2.44 -37.90 -35.24
C LEU A 32 2.93 -37.39 -33.86
N ALA A 33 4.07 -37.87 -33.40
CA ALA A 33 4.68 -37.37 -32.17
C ALA A 33 5.13 -35.90 -32.30
N ALA A 34 5.73 -35.54 -33.44
CA ALA A 34 6.11 -34.17 -33.75
C ALA A 34 4.88 -33.25 -33.88
N PHE A 35 3.80 -33.72 -34.51
CA PHE A 35 2.52 -33.03 -34.60
C PHE A 35 1.86 -32.86 -33.23
N ALA A 36 1.86 -33.89 -32.39
CA ALA A 36 1.33 -33.84 -31.02
C ALA A 36 2.14 -32.85 -30.16
N ALA A 37 3.46 -32.86 -30.26
CA ALA A 37 4.33 -31.88 -29.58
C ALA A 37 4.10 -30.46 -30.09
N SER A 38 3.94 -30.27 -31.40
CA SER A 38 3.58 -28.99 -32.02
C SER A 38 2.20 -28.50 -31.56
N ALA A 39 1.20 -29.40 -31.51
CA ALA A 39 -0.13 -29.07 -31.03
C ALA A 39 -0.13 -28.67 -29.53
N GLN A 40 0.63 -29.39 -28.69
CA GLN A 40 0.82 -29.06 -27.29
C GLN A 40 1.44 -27.65 -27.13
N GLY A 41 2.48 -27.34 -27.90
CA GLY A 41 3.11 -26.00 -27.89
C GLY A 41 2.12 -24.91 -28.27
N VAL A 42 1.29 -25.13 -29.31
CA VAL A 42 0.26 -24.15 -29.72
C VAL A 42 -0.80 -23.95 -28.62
N ILE A 43 -1.26 -25.05 -28.00
CA ILE A 43 -2.24 -24.97 -26.90
C ILE A 43 -1.66 -24.20 -25.71
N CYS A 44 -0.42 -24.48 -25.32
CA CYS A 44 0.26 -23.77 -24.23
C CYS A 44 0.45 -22.28 -24.55
N LEU A 45 0.79 -21.91 -25.79
CA LEU A 45 0.87 -20.52 -26.22
C LEU A 45 -0.49 -19.83 -26.13
N LEU A 46 -1.56 -20.44 -26.65
CA LEU A 46 -2.92 -19.90 -26.56
C LEU A 46 -3.36 -19.70 -25.11
N LEU A 47 -3.06 -20.67 -24.23
CA LEU A 47 -3.34 -20.55 -22.79
C LEU A 47 -2.62 -19.34 -22.20
N ARG A 48 -1.33 -19.14 -22.49
CA ARG A 48 -0.56 -17.98 -22.00
C ARG A 48 -1.14 -16.65 -22.51
N VAL A 49 -1.51 -16.56 -23.79
CA VAL A 49 -2.16 -15.36 -24.36
C VAL A 49 -3.48 -15.05 -23.64
N VAL A 50 -4.32 -16.06 -23.39
CA VAL A 50 -5.58 -15.88 -22.65
C VAL A 50 -5.30 -15.46 -21.20
N MET A 51 -4.32 -16.07 -20.53
CA MET A 51 -3.93 -15.72 -19.17
C MET A 51 -3.45 -14.26 -19.08
N ILE A 52 -2.66 -13.78 -20.02
CA ILE A 52 -2.21 -12.39 -20.13
C ILE A 52 -3.42 -11.45 -20.32
N ALA A 53 -4.34 -11.79 -21.21
CA ALA A 53 -5.54 -11.00 -21.44
C ALA A 53 -6.42 -10.90 -20.17
N LEU A 54 -6.58 -12.01 -19.44
CA LEU A 54 -7.30 -12.04 -18.15
C LEU A 54 -6.57 -11.22 -17.08
N ALA A 55 -5.23 -11.30 -17.00
CA ALA A 55 -4.41 -10.50 -16.08
C ALA A 55 -4.64 -9.00 -16.28
N TRP A 56 -4.52 -8.52 -17.52
CA TRP A 56 -4.82 -7.13 -17.85
C TRP A 56 -6.28 -6.76 -17.61
N CYS A 57 -7.22 -7.65 -17.92
CA CYS A 57 -8.64 -7.43 -17.61
C CYS A 57 -8.86 -7.22 -16.10
N ILE A 58 -8.23 -8.03 -15.22
CA ILE A 58 -8.31 -7.89 -13.77
C ILE A 58 -7.76 -6.54 -13.34
N VAL A 59 -6.54 -6.18 -13.78
CA VAL A 59 -5.89 -4.91 -13.42
C VAL A 59 -6.75 -3.73 -13.86
N LEU A 60 -7.19 -3.68 -15.11
CA LEU A 60 -8.01 -2.59 -15.64
C LEU A 60 -9.36 -2.48 -14.94
N ARG A 61 -10.00 -3.60 -14.60
CA ARG A 61 -11.26 -3.60 -13.83
C ARG A 61 -11.06 -3.08 -12.42
N CYS A 62 -9.99 -3.48 -11.74
CA CYS A 62 -9.64 -2.97 -10.41
C CYS A 62 -9.33 -1.47 -10.46
N VAL A 63 -8.51 -1.01 -11.41
CA VAL A 63 -8.20 0.40 -11.63
C VAL A 63 -9.48 1.19 -11.88
N ARG A 64 -10.34 0.75 -12.82
CA ARG A 64 -11.60 1.41 -13.10
C ARG A 64 -12.50 1.51 -11.86
N SER A 65 -12.55 0.46 -11.03
CA SER A 65 -13.34 0.45 -9.79
C SER A 65 -12.74 1.39 -8.73
N LEU A 66 -11.41 1.39 -8.56
CA LEU A 66 -10.71 2.23 -7.59
C LEU A 66 -10.87 3.72 -7.87
N TYR A 67 -10.89 4.13 -9.14
CA TYR A 67 -10.95 5.54 -9.55
C TYR A 67 -12.35 6.04 -9.95
N SER A 68 -13.34 5.15 -10.06
CA SER A 68 -14.71 5.54 -10.43
C SER A 68 -15.50 6.09 -9.26
N ASP A 69 -15.13 5.72 -8.03
CA ASP A 69 -15.82 6.12 -6.81
C ASP A 69 -15.15 7.31 -6.15
N GLY A 70 -15.80 8.46 -6.26
CA GLY A 70 -15.63 9.29 -5.13
C GLY A 70 -14.86 10.53 -5.21
N LYS A 71 -15.55 11.51 -5.70
CA LYS A 71 -15.19 12.91 -5.44
C LYS A 71 -15.83 13.45 -4.16
N ASP A 72 -16.72 12.71 -3.51
CA ASP A 72 -17.50 13.21 -2.38
C ASP A 72 -16.85 12.85 -1.04
N GLN A 73 -16.13 13.81 -0.49
CA GLN A 73 -15.63 13.79 0.89
C GLN A 73 -16.80 13.88 1.88
N GLU A 74 -16.69 13.19 3.02
CA GLU A 74 -17.67 13.34 4.10
C GLU A 74 -17.62 14.78 4.63
N LEU A 75 -18.78 15.44 4.75
CA LEU A 75 -18.90 16.74 5.39
C LEU A 75 -19.31 16.52 6.86
N TRP A 76 -18.46 16.98 7.77
CA TRP A 76 -18.62 16.75 9.20
C TRP A 76 -19.12 17.97 9.96
N GLY A 77 -18.94 19.15 9.41
CA GLY A 77 -19.33 20.41 9.99
C GLY A 77 -18.90 21.58 9.11
N VAL A 78 -19.25 22.77 9.53
CA VAL A 78 -18.96 24.02 8.81
C VAL A 78 -18.47 25.05 9.80
N MET A 79 -17.42 25.79 9.44
CA MET A 79 -16.99 26.98 10.17
C MET A 79 -17.28 28.20 9.31
N THR A 80 -17.96 29.19 9.87
CA THR A 80 -18.35 30.40 9.16
C THR A 80 -17.71 31.61 9.84
N LEU A 81 -17.05 32.47 9.08
CA LEU A 81 -16.58 33.77 9.53
C LEU A 81 -17.74 34.77 9.65
N VAL A 82 -17.55 35.81 10.45
CA VAL A 82 -18.51 36.94 10.60
C VAL A 82 -18.85 37.58 9.23
N ASN A 83 -17.92 37.58 8.27
CA ASN A 83 -18.14 38.10 6.92
C ASN A 83 -18.90 37.14 5.99
N GLY A 84 -19.41 36.01 6.50
CA GLY A 84 -20.11 34.99 5.73
C GLY A 84 -19.23 34.00 4.99
N ALA A 85 -17.90 34.11 5.03
CA ALA A 85 -17.02 33.14 4.42
C ALA A 85 -17.13 31.77 5.10
N ARG A 86 -17.44 30.73 4.30
CA ARG A 86 -17.76 29.39 4.78
C ARG A 86 -16.59 28.43 4.50
N TYR A 87 -16.19 27.65 5.52
CA TYR A 87 -15.16 26.63 5.46
C TYR A 87 -15.75 25.29 5.84
N GLU A 88 -15.70 24.34 4.93
CA GLU A 88 -16.25 22.98 5.12
C GLU A 88 -15.23 22.09 5.82
N LEU A 89 -15.66 21.42 6.88
CA LEU A 89 -14.85 20.44 7.61
C LEU A 89 -15.03 19.05 7.00
N ARG A 90 -14.12 18.67 6.16
CA ARG A 90 -14.14 17.41 5.43
C ARG A 90 -13.17 16.35 6.02
N HIS A 91 -12.24 16.78 6.86
CA HIS A 91 -11.25 15.94 7.53
C HIS A 91 -11.51 15.89 9.04
N TRP A 92 -11.13 14.78 9.67
CA TRP A 92 -11.19 14.67 11.13
C TRP A 92 -10.14 15.53 11.83
N GLU A 93 -9.15 15.97 11.08
CA GLU A 93 -8.07 16.81 11.55
C GLU A 93 -7.89 17.94 10.54
N SER A 94 -8.05 19.17 11.00
CA SER A 94 -7.97 20.36 10.16
C SER A 94 -7.09 21.40 10.82
N ILE A 95 -6.11 21.91 10.07
CA ILE A 95 -5.22 22.96 10.53
C ILE A 95 -5.87 24.31 10.24
N ILE A 96 -5.94 25.16 11.26
CA ILE A 96 -6.42 26.53 11.17
C ILE A 96 -5.21 27.47 11.22
N GLY A 97 -5.06 28.35 10.22
CA GLY A 97 -3.95 29.27 10.20
C GLY A 97 -3.80 30.05 8.89
N ARG A 98 -2.77 30.92 8.84
CA ARG A 98 -2.48 31.77 7.68
C ARG A 98 -1.70 31.04 6.57
N ALA A 99 -1.02 29.93 6.88
CA ALA A 99 -0.18 29.24 5.93
C ALA A 99 -0.97 28.71 4.71
N ARG A 100 -0.32 28.58 3.55
CA ARG A 100 -0.94 28.02 2.34
C ARG A 100 -1.38 26.55 2.50
N TYR A 101 -0.74 25.82 3.41
CA TYR A 101 -1.05 24.42 3.71
C TYR A 101 -2.15 24.25 4.78
N ALA A 102 -2.69 25.35 5.36
CA ALA A 102 -3.78 25.26 6.32
C ALA A 102 -5.08 24.88 5.61
N ASP A 103 -5.82 23.91 6.17
CA ASP A 103 -7.12 23.46 5.67
C ASP A 103 -8.16 24.58 5.78
N ILE A 104 -8.14 25.30 6.89
CA ILE A 104 -8.92 26.52 7.13
C ILE A 104 -7.96 27.69 7.07
N ARG A 105 -7.84 28.27 5.88
CA ARG A 105 -6.89 29.34 5.66
C ARG A 105 -7.49 30.70 6.05
N LEU A 106 -6.99 31.26 7.14
CA LEU A 106 -7.31 32.59 7.62
C LEU A 106 -6.20 33.56 7.19
N ASN A 107 -6.38 34.24 6.06
CA ASN A 107 -5.36 35.13 5.50
C ASN A 107 -5.30 36.49 6.17
N PHE A 108 -5.16 36.53 7.52
CA PHE A 108 -5.02 37.72 8.33
C PHE A 108 -3.62 37.79 8.95
N SER A 109 -3.01 38.98 8.97
CA SER A 109 -1.65 39.16 9.50
C SER A 109 -1.53 38.82 11.00
N CYS A 110 -2.61 38.99 11.76
CA CYS A 110 -2.70 38.67 13.19
C CYS A 110 -2.76 37.13 13.45
N VAL A 111 -3.12 36.32 12.45
CA VAL A 111 -3.21 34.85 12.61
C VAL A 111 -1.86 34.20 12.35
N SER A 112 -1.44 33.30 13.24
CA SER A 112 -0.20 32.53 13.08
C SER A 112 -0.24 31.62 11.86
N ARG A 113 0.93 31.24 11.29
CA ARG A 113 1.01 30.31 10.15
C ARG A 113 0.23 29.02 10.40
N SER A 114 0.40 28.43 11.59
CA SER A 114 -0.42 27.35 12.15
C SER A 114 -0.87 27.82 13.52
N HIS A 115 -2.15 28.15 13.66
CA HIS A 115 -2.67 28.80 14.87
C HIS A 115 -3.29 27.77 15.82
N ALA A 116 -4.13 26.90 15.29
CA ALA A 116 -4.79 25.85 16.03
C ALA A 116 -5.02 24.62 15.13
N THR A 117 -5.28 23.46 15.74
CA THR A 117 -5.75 22.27 15.04
C THR A 117 -7.09 21.85 15.61
N LEU A 118 -8.05 21.66 14.74
CA LEU A 118 -9.33 21.08 15.04
C LEU A 118 -9.28 19.59 14.78
N GLN A 119 -9.60 18.76 15.79
CA GLN A 119 -9.56 17.32 15.68
C GLN A 119 -10.89 16.70 16.11
N ARG A 120 -11.41 15.75 15.30
CA ARG A 120 -12.56 14.93 15.66
C ARG A 120 -12.09 13.58 16.18
N ASP A 121 -12.56 13.18 17.38
CA ASP A 121 -12.16 11.91 17.98
C ASP A 121 -13.03 10.74 17.47
N ASP A 122 -12.65 9.51 17.86
CA ASP A 122 -13.38 8.27 17.53
C ASP A 122 -14.82 8.22 18.09
N LYS A 123 -15.14 9.07 19.05
CA LYS A 123 -16.48 9.20 19.66
C LYS A 123 -17.33 10.28 19.01
N GLY A 124 -16.77 10.98 18.02
CA GLY A 124 -17.43 12.07 17.32
C GLY A 124 -17.31 13.44 18.01
N ARG A 125 -16.52 13.56 19.09
CA ARG A 125 -16.30 14.82 19.79
C ARG A 125 -15.25 15.64 19.03
N TRP A 126 -15.43 16.95 19.03
CA TRP A 126 -14.51 17.90 18.45
C TRP A 126 -13.62 18.50 19.52
N LEU A 127 -12.32 18.51 19.28
CA LEU A 127 -11.29 19.02 20.18
C LEU A 127 -10.47 20.08 19.46
N LEU A 128 -10.38 21.27 20.03
CA LEU A 128 -9.55 22.36 19.52
C LEU A 128 -8.22 22.40 20.28
N TYR A 129 -7.12 22.25 19.55
CA TYR A 129 -5.75 22.26 20.07
C TYR A 129 -5.08 23.60 19.71
N PRO A 130 -4.75 24.48 20.65
CA PRO A 130 -3.93 25.65 20.36
C PRO A 130 -2.47 25.21 20.10
N ILE A 131 -1.88 25.65 18.98
CA ILE A 131 -0.53 25.21 18.57
C ILE A 131 0.56 26.17 19.07
N SER A 132 0.31 27.46 19.10
CA SER A 132 1.31 28.47 19.37
C SER A 132 1.08 29.11 20.73
N GLY A 133 2.09 29.08 21.60
CA GLY A 133 2.02 29.69 22.93
C GLY A 133 1.83 31.21 22.94
N SER A 134 2.10 31.90 21.83
CA SER A 134 1.91 33.36 21.67
C SER A 134 0.58 33.75 21.04
N SER A 135 -0.14 32.79 20.42
CA SER A 135 -1.41 33.04 19.76
C SER A 135 -2.57 32.95 20.75
N ARG A 136 -3.50 33.91 20.68
CA ARG A 136 -4.71 33.91 21.51
C ARG A 136 -5.78 33.10 20.78
N THR A 137 -6.08 31.93 21.30
CA THR A 137 -7.21 31.11 20.86
C THR A 137 -8.26 31.12 21.95
N ASN A 138 -9.47 31.58 21.63
CA ASN A 138 -10.58 31.64 22.58
C ASN A 138 -11.73 30.74 22.08
N VAL A 139 -12.47 30.19 23.03
CA VAL A 139 -13.75 29.48 22.81
C VAL A 139 -14.79 30.17 23.67
N ASN A 140 -15.85 30.68 23.06
CA ASN A 140 -16.92 31.46 23.75
C ASN A 140 -16.36 32.59 24.63
N GLY A 141 -15.36 33.31 24.10
CA GLY A 141 -14.68 34.41 24.80
C GLY A 141 -13.60 33.97 25.81
N ALA A 142 -13.60 32.73 26.28
CA ALA A 142 -12.60 32.20 27.21
C ALA A 142 -11.32 31.76 26.49
N ARG A 143 -10.16 32.21 26.97
CA ARG A 143 -8.86 31.83 26.41
C ARG A 143 -8.53 30.38 26.76
N ILE A 144 -8.15 29.58 25.75
CA ILE A 144 -7.73 28.21 25.93
C ILE A 144 -6.21 28.05 25.82
N HIS A 145 -5.62 27.19 26.67
CA HIS A 145 -4.20 26.84 26.68
C HIS A 145 -3.99 25.34 26.48
N GLU A 146 -5.04 24.55 26.75
CA GLU A 146 -5.07 23.09 26.63
C GLU A 146 -6.11 22.65 25.60
N PRO A 147 -6.03 21.41 25.13
CA PRO A 147 -7.05 20.86 24.24
C PRO A 147 -8.45 20.97 24.86
N THR A 148 -9.32 21.71 24.22
CA THR A 148 -10.69 21.99 24.71
C THR A 148 -11.72 21.34 23.78
N GLU A 149 -12.71 20.67 24.36
CA GLU A 149 -13.86 20.14 23.62
C GLU A 149 -14.75 21.31 23.18
N ILE A 150 -15.11 21.34 21.89
CA ILE A 150 -16.02 22.34 21.32
C ILE A 150 -17.28 21.67 20.80
N PHE A 151 -18.37 22.42 20.79
CA PHE A 151 -19.70 21.97 20.38
C PHE A 151 -20.20 22.83 19.22
N PHE A 152 -21.16 22.28 18.46
CA PHE A 152 -21.85 23.08 17.45
C PHE A 152 -22.57 24.26 18.14
N GLY A 153 -22.47 25.45 17.55
CA GLY A 153 -22.92 26.70 18.13
C GLY A 153 -21.86 27.48 18.89
N ASP A 154 -20.66 26.90 19.14
CA ASP A 154 -19.59 27.62 19.81
C ASP A 154 -18.95 28.67 18.88
N THR A 155 -18.56 29.81 19.50
CA THR A 155 -17.79 30.88 18.85
C THR A 155 -16.30 30.66 19.12
N LEU A 156 -15.53 30.53 18.05
CA LEU A 156 -14.09 30.33 18.10
C LEU A 156 -13.40 31.62 17.68
N SER A 157 -12.45 32.14 18.46
CA SER A 157 -11.71 33.36 18.13
C SER A 157 -10.21 33.08 18.01
N PHE A 158 -9.63 33.46 16.88
CA PHE A 158 -8.22 33.27 16.54
C PHE A 158 -7.54 34.65 16.46
N ASN A 159 -7.01 35.11 17.59
CA ASN A 159 -6.38 36.42 17.72
C ASN A 159 -7.30 37.59 17.31
N GLY A 160 -8.59 37.51 17.67
CA GLY A 160 -9.61 38.50 17.37
C GLY A 160 -10.44 38.22 16.13
N ILE A 161 -10.11 37.20 15.33
CA ILE A 161 -10.92 36.75 14.20
C ILE A 161 -11.92 35.72 14.70
N GLU A 162 -13.20 36.03 14.66
CA GLU A 162 -14.27 35.20 15.15
C GLU A 162 -14.84 34.30 14.05
N MET A 163 -15.11 33.05 14.42
CA MET A 163 -15.71 32.03 13.58
C MET A 163 -16.78 31.26 14.36
N PHE A 164 -17.84 30.91 13.70
CA PHE A 164 -18.93 30.11 14.25
C PHE A 164 -18.85 28.68 13.76
N PHE A 165 -19.05 27.74 14.67
CA PHE A 165 -18.97 26.32 14.38
C PHE A 165 -20.37 25.71 14.27
N PHE A 166 -20.78 25.27 13.07
CA PHE A 166 -22.11 24.72 12.79
C PHE A 166 -22.08 23.28 12.31
N PRO A 167 -23.17 22.50 12.52
CA PRO A 167 -23.34 21.21 11.87
C PRO A 167 -23.56 21.37 10.36
N ALA A 168 -23.24 20.35 9.59
CA ALA A 168 -23.66 20.29 8.20
C ALA A 168 -25.19 20.19 8.11
N SER A 169 -25.82 20.87 7.16
CA SER A 169 -27.28 20.83 7.02
C SER A 169 -27.78 19.43 6.65
N ALA A 170 -28.98 19.07 7.10
CA ALA A 170 -29.58 17.77 6.82
C ALA A 170 -29.73 17.52 5.30
N GLN A 171 -29.96 18.57 4.52
CA GLN A 171 -30.06 18.50 3.06
C GLN A 171 -28.71 18.16 2.43
N GLU A 172 -27.61 18.78 2.88
CA GLU A 172 -26.25 18.49 2.40
C GLU A 172 -25.83 17.08 2.73
N ILE A 173 -26.12 16.61 3.95
CA ILE A 173 -25.85 15.23 4.38
C ILE A 173 -26.63 14.25 3.49
N GLN A 174 -27.91 14.52 3.22
CA GLN A 174 -28.77 13.66 2.41
C GLN A 174 -28.35 13.63 0.94
N GLU A 175 -27.94 14.77 0.37
CA GLU A 175 -27.39 14.83 -0.98
C GLU A 175 -26.06 14.07 -1.09
N GLN A 176 -25.18 14.22 -0.11
CA GLN A 176 -23.95 13.44 -0.04
C GLN A 176 -24.23 11.94 0.07
N GLU A 177 -25.16 11.53 0.93
CA GLU A 177 -25.54 10.12 1.03
C GLU A 177 -26.09 9.57 -0.30
N LYS A 178 -26.90 10.35 -1.00
CA LYS A 178 -27.39 9.98 -2.35
C LYS A 178 -26.25 9.84 -3.36
N ARG A 179 -25.25 10.71 -3.32
CA ARG A 179 -24.06 10.63 -4.19
C ARG A 179 -23.17 9.45 -3.84
N ARG A 180 -23.01 9.14 -2.53
CA ARG A 180 -22.20 8.01 -2.03
C ARG A 180 -22.85 6.63 -2.23
N VAL A 181 -24.14 6.55 -2.45
CA VAL A 181 -24.89 5.29 -2.64
C VAL A 181 -24.70 4.71 -4.05
N ARG A 182 -24.24 5.48 -5.02
CA ARG A 182 -23.98 4.96 -6.37
C ARG A 182 -22.69 4.13 -6.35
N PRO A 183 -22.77 2.78 -6.48
CA PRO A 183 -21.56 1.96 -6.58
C PRO A 183 -20.81 2.38 -7.83
N GLY A 184 -19.52 2.62 -7.68
CA GLY A 184 -18.66 3.15 -8.71
C GLY A 184 -18.67 2.35 -9.99
N GLY A 185 -18.94 3.05 -11.07
CA GLY A 185 -18.69 2.62 -12.44
C GLY A 185 -19.24 1.28 -12.92
N GLY A 186 -20.14 0.64 -12.18
CA GLY A 186 -20.76 -0.62 -12.59
C GLY A 186 -19.83 -1.84 -12.59
N VAL A 187 -18.62 -1.75 -12.00
CA VAL A 187 -17.68 -2.88 -11.91
C VAL A 187 -18.06 -3.79 -10.76
N SER A 188 -18.55 -4.98 -11.08
CA SER A 188 -18.87 -6.00 -10.08
C SER A 188 -17.57 -6.69 -9.61
N GLN A 189 -17.27 -6.57 -8.31
CA GLN A 189 -16.12 -7.23 -7.68
C GLN A 189 -16.22 -8.75 -7.77
N ARG A 190 -17.42 -9.31 -7.58
CA ARG A 190 -17.66 -10.75 -7.71
C ARG A 190 -17.28 -11.26 -9.11
N LYS A 191 -17.60 -10.50 -10.18
CA LYS A 191 -17.19 -10.87 -11.54
C LYS A 191 -15.66 -10.81 -11.70
N THR A 192 -14.99 -9.84 -11.09
CA THR A 192 -13.52 -9.75 -11.13
C THR A 192 -12.86 -10.91 -10.40
N LEU A 193 -13.40 -11.34 -9.26
CA LEU A 193 -12.93 -12.53 -8.54
C LEU A 193 -13.12 -13.82 -9.36
N TRP A 194 -14.25 -13.96 -10.06
CA TRP A 194 -14.44 -15.09 -10.98
C TRP A 194 -13.42 -15.10 -12.11
N ILE A 195 -13.08 -13.94 -12.68
CA ILE A 195 -12.03 -13.82 -13.70
C ILE A 195 -10.67 -14.25 -13.10
N LEU A 196 -10.37 -13.86 -11.86
CA LEU A 196 -9.15 -14.30 -11.18
C LEU A 196 -9.16 -15.81 -10.90
N THR A 197 -10.29 -16.39 -10.50
CA THR A 197 -10.43 -17.84 -10.33
C THR A 197 -10.21 -18.58 -11.65
N VAL A 198 -10.74 -18.06 -12.76
CA VAL A 198 -10.49 -18.61 -14.10
C VAL A 198 -8.99 -18.53 -14.44
N LEU A 199 -8.33 -17.40 -14.17
CA LEU A 199 -6.89 -17.26 -14.35
C LEU A 199 -6.11 -18.31 -13.54
N GLN A 200 -6.45 -18.51 -12.26
CA GLN A 200 -5.83 -19.54 -11.41
C GLN A 200 -6.06 -20.95 -11.97
N SER A 201 -7.26 -21.22 -12.47
CA SER A 201 -7.59 -22.53 -13.08
C SER A 201 -6.84 -22.77 -14.39
N LEU A 202 -6.70 -21.75 -15.25
CA LEU A 202 -5.93 -21.84 -16.48
C LEU A 202 -4.43 -21.99 -16.21
N THR A 203 -3.90 -21.31 -15.20
CA THR A 203 -2.52 -21.49 -14.75
C THR A 203 -2.29 -22.91 -14.27
N LEU A 204 -3.22 -23.46 -13.48
CA LEU A 204 -3.15 -24.85 -13.05
C LEU A 204 -3.24 -25.82 -14.25
N LEU A 205 -4.16 -25.57 -15.20
CA LEU A 205 -4.28 -26.37 -16.42
C LEU A 205 -2.98 -26.33 -17.23
N HIS A 206 -2.33 -25.18 -17.34
CA HIS A 206 -1.04 -25.06 -17.99
C HIS A 206 0.01 -25.99 -17.34
N PHE A 207 0.08 -26.02 -15.99
CA PHE A 207 0.97 -26.95 -15.28
C PHE A 207 0.56 -28.41 -15.43
N VAL A 208 -0.74 -28.72 -15.53
CA VAL A 208 -1.20 -30.08 -15.79
C VAL A 208 -0.70 -30.61 -17.14
N ILE A 209 -0.63 -29.75 -18.15
CA ILE A 209 -0.18 -30.10 -19.51
C ILE A 209 1.36 -30.22 -19.56
N THR A 210 2.08 -29.37 -18.81
CA THR A 210 3.53 -29.19 -18.97
C THR A 210 4.36 -29.90 -17.89
N THR A 211 3.77 -30.35 -16.79
CA THR A 211 4.53 -30.83 -15.64
C THR A 211 4.23 -32.31 -15.35
N GLU A 212 5.24 -33.03 -14.87
CA GLU A 212 5.13 -34.42 -14.45
C GLU A 212 4.17 -34.61 -13.27
N ALA A 213 3.50 -35.76 -13.21
CA ALA A 213 2.49 -36.10 -12.20
C ALA A 213 2.99 -35.95 -10.76
N GLU A 214 4.24 -36.31 -10.49
CA GLU A 214 4.84 -36.20 -9.13
C GLU A 214 4.89 -34.76 -8.62
N ARG A 215 5.24 -33.81 -9.48
CA ARG A 215 5.25 -32.39 -9.13
C ARG A 215 3.83 -31.82 -9.01
N LEU A 216 2.91 -32.31 -9.86
CA LEU A 216 1.53 -31.87 -9.91
C LEU A 216 0.78 -32.13 -8.58
N ILE A 217 1.08 -33.27 -7.90
CA ILE A 217 0.52 -33.58 -6.57
C ILE A 217 0.80 -32.44 -5.55
N LYS A 218 1.90 -31.71 -5.67
CA LYS A 218 2.26 -30.58 -4.79
C LYS A 218 1.67 -29.25 -5.27
N ILE A 219 1.49 -29.09 -6.58
CA ILE A 219 1.00 -27.85 -7.21
C ILE A 219 -0.52 -27.71 -7.06
N LEU A 220 -1.27 -28.76 -7.35
CA LEU A 220 -2.74 -28.77 -7.35
C LEU A 220 -3.34 -28.26 -6.02
N PRO A 221 -2.98 -28.82 -4.84
CA PRO A 221 -3.56 -28.36 -3.58
C PRO A 221 -3.20 -26.90 -3.28
N ALA A 222 -2.02 -26.42 -3.67
CA ALA A 222 -1.60 -25.06 -3.41
C ALA A 222 -2.48 -24.02 -4.14
N PHE A 223 -2.82 -24.27 -5.42
CA PHE A 223 -3.71 -23.37 -6.18
C PHE A 223 -5.16 -23.45 -5.69
N VAL A 224 -5.64 -24.64 -5.32
CA VAL A 224 -6.98 -24.81 -4.72
C VAL A 224 -7.06 -24.05 -3.40
N LEU A 225 -6.06 -24.18 -2.52
CA LEU A 225 -5.98 -23.49 -1.25
C LEU A 225 -5.85 -21.97 -1.43
N LEU A 226 -5.10 -21.50 -2.43
CA LEU A 226 -5.00 -20.08 -2.76
C LEU A 226 -6.37 -19.51 -3.17
N SER A 227 -7.10 -20.22 -4.05
CA SER A 227 -8.47 -19.84 -4.43
C SER A 227 -9.41 -19.86 -3.23
N ALA A 228 -9.33 -20.88 -2.38
CA ALA A 228 -10.13 -20.99 -1.18
C ALA A 228 -9.86 -19.85 -0.19
N ALA A 229 -8.59 -19.47 0.02
CA ALA A 229 -8.21 -18.32 0.86
C ALA A 229 -8.78 -17.00 0.32
N MET A 230 -8.70 -16.80 -1.01
CA MET A 230 -9.28 -15.62 -1.67
C MET A 230 -10.79 -15.52 -1.47
N TRP A 231 -11.52 -16.57 -1.76
CA TRP A 231 -12.97 -16.60 -1.57
C TRP A 231 -13.35 -16.55 -0.09
N GLY A 232 -12.58 -17.21 0.79
CA GLY A 232 -12.76 -17.15 2.24
C GLY A 232 -12.67 -15.72 2.75
N LEU A 233 -11.63 -14.97 2.38
CA LEU A 233 -11.50 -13.56 2.75
C LEU A 233 -12.65 -12.72 2.17
N TYR A 234 -13.05 -12.96 0.93
CA TYR A 234 -14.20 -12.27 0.32
C TYR A 234 -15.50 -12.55 1.08
N PHE A 235 -15.76 -13.79 1.52
CA PHE A 235 -16.92 -14.12 2.35
C PHE A 235 -16.86 -13.45 3.72
N VAL A 236 -15.67 -13.38 4.35
CA VAL A 236 -15.48 -12.58 5.58
C VAL A 236 -15.86 -11.11 5.35
N TYR A 237 -15.44 -10.51 4.25
CA TYR A 237 -15.85 -9.14 3.88
C TYR A 237 -17.36 -9.02 3.76
N ARG A 238 -18.01 -9.98 3.08
CA ARG A 238 -19.49 -9.99 2.91
C ARG A 238 -20.22 -10.20 4.22
N LEU A 239 -19.73 -11.08 5.09
CA LEU A 239 -20.29 -11.31 6.41
C LEU A 239 -20.29 -10.03 7.27
N PHE A 240 -19.22 -9.27 7.19
CA PHE A 240 -19.11 -7.97 7.86
C PHE A 240 -19.67 -6.80 7.02
N HIS A 241 -20.36 -7.09 5.90
CA HIS A 241 -20.96 -6.12 4.98
C HIS A 241 -19.94 -5.09 4.47
N ARG A 242 -18.72 -5.53 4.17
CA ARG A 242 -17.71 -4.71 3.51
C ARG A 242 -17.82 -4.85 2.01
N ALA A 243 -17.61 -3.74 1.27
CA ALA A 243 -17.93 -3.69 -0.14
C ALA A 243 -16.72 -3.68 -1.07
N ALA A 244 -15.63 -3.01 -0.68
CA ALA A 244 -14.46 -2.83 -1.54
C ALA A 244 -13.46 -3.99 -1.36
N PHE A 245 -13.07 -4.65 -2.44
CA PHE A 245 -12.16 -5.80 -2.44
C PHE A 245 -11.10 -5.72 -3.54
N GLU A 246 -10.89 -4.54 -4.14
CA GLU A 246 -10.02 -4.36 -5.29
C GLU A 246 -8.55 -4.54 -4.95
N LEU A 247 -8.10 -3.94 -3.83
CA LEU A 247 -6.70 -4.05 -3.38
C LEU A 247 -6.33 -5.50 -3.05
N GLU A 248 -7.24 -6.21 -2.38
CA GLU A 248 -7.08 -7.62 -2.06
C GLU A 248 -7.07 -8.47 -3.34
N THR A 249 -7.91 -8.13 -4.33
CA THR A 249 -7.91 -8.82 -5.64
C THR A 249 -6.58 -8.65 -6.36
N LEU A 250 -6.00 -7.45 -6.38
CA LEU A 250 -4.68 -7.19 -6.96
C LEU A 250 -3.58 -7.95 -6.21
N ALA A 251 -3.64 -8.00 -4.86
CA ALA A 251 -2.70 -8.76 -4.05
C ALA A 251 -2.79 -10.28 -4.34
N PHE A 252 -4.01 -10.84 -4.43
CA PHE A 252 -4.19 -12.25 -4.80
C PHE A 252 -3.77 -12.55 -6.24
N PHE A 253 -3.96 -11.61 -7.17
CA PHE A 253 -3.41 -11.73 -8.52
C PHE A 253 -1.89 -11.84 -8.49
N LEU A 254 -1.20 -10.96 -7.76
CA LEU A 254 0.26 -11.02 -7.59
C LEU A 254 0.70 -12.31 -6.90
N CYS A 255 -0.03 -12.76 -5.87
CA CYS A 255 0.21 -14.06 -5.24
C CYS A 255 0.04 -15.21 -6.25
N THR A 256 -0.94 -15.14 -7.16
CA THR A 256 -1.13 -16.16 -8.20
C THR A 256 0.09 -16.24 -9.11
N VAL A 257 0.62 -15.10 -9.56
CA VAL A 257 1.86 -15.04 -10.35
C VAL A 257 3.05 -15.60 -9.56
N GLY A 258 3.19 -15.22 -8.27
CA GLY A 258 4.25 -15.74 -7.41
C GLY A 258 4.16 -17.25 -7.18
N PHE A 259 2.96 -17.78 -6.96
CA PHE A 259 2.74 -19.22 -6.82
C PHE A 259 3.08 -19.97 -8.11
N SER A 260 2.85 -19.35 -9.28
CA SER A 260 3.22 -19.95 -10.57
C SER A 260 4.74 -20.10 -10.68
N VAL A 261 5.50 -19.04 -10.34
CA VAL A 261 6.98 -19.09 -10.32
C VAL A 261 7.49 -20.16 -9.35
N ILE A 262 6.90 -20.23 -8.14
CA ILE A 262 7.30 -21.23 -7.14
C ILE A 262 6.95 -22.65 -7.62
N ALA A 263 5.83 -22.82 -8.31
CA ALA A 263 5.41 -24.11 -8.87
C ALA A 263 6.41 -24.64 -9.91
N ALA A 264 6.94 -23.75 -10.75
CA ALA A 264 7.95 -24.11 -11.75
C ALA A 264 9.32 -24.42 -11.12
N TYR A 265 9.73 -23.63 -10.10
CA TYR A 265 11.06 -23.71 -9.49
C TYR A 265 11.15 -24.73 -8.35
N ALA A 266 10.28 -24.62 -7.34
CA ALA A 266 10.35 -25.39 -6.09
C ALA A 266 8.96 -25.79 -5.57
N PRO A 267 8.26 -26.75 -6.21
CA PRO A 267 6.89 -27.15 -5.84
C PRO A 267 6.74 -27.54 -4.36
N SER A 268 7.79 -28.12 -3.75
CA SER A 268 7.79 -28.49 -2.32
C SER A 268 7.71 -27.30 -1.37
N SER A 269 8.00 -26.08 -1.83
CA SER A 269 7.94 -24.85 -1.04
C SER A 269 6.57 -24.17 -1.09
N LEU A 270 5.66 -24.59 -1.97
CA LEU A 270 4.33 -23.99 -2.14
C LEU A 270 3.50 -24.01 -0.85
N LEU A 271 3.53 -25.11 -0.12
CA LEU A 271 2.78 -25.21 1.15
C LEU A 271 3.33 -24.25 2.21
N LYS A 272 4.67 -24.09 2.29
CA LYS A 272 5.29 -23.11 3.20
C LYS A 272 4.90 -21.69 2.83
N GLN A 273 4.87 -21.36 1.54
CA GLN A 273 4.44 -20.06 1.03
C GLN A 273 2.94 -19.81 1.30
N PHE A 274 2.11 -20.84 1.19
CA PHE A 274 0.68 -20.76 1.54
C PHE A 274 0.47 -20.50 3.03
N ILE A 275 1.21 -21.17 3.91
CA ILE A 275 1.17 -20.92 5.37
C ILE A 275 1.56 -19.47 5.66
N ALA A 276 2.62 -18.96 5.02
CA ALA A 276 3.03 -17.57 5.16
C ALA A 276 1.94 -16.59 4.67
N LEU A 277 1.25 -16.91 3.58
CA LEU A 277 0.10 -16.14 3.11
C LEU A 277 -1.03 -16.13 4.15
N CYS A 278 -1.37 -17.26 4.75
CA CYS A 278 -2.40 -17.33 5.80
C CYS A 278 -2.05 -16.49 7.03
N ILE A 279 -0.78 -16.53 7.47
CA ILE A 279 -0.28 -15.66 8.55
C ILE A 279 -0.36 -14.18 8.12
N GLY A 280 0.01 -13.86 6.88
CA GLY A 280 -0.12 -12.52 6.32
C GLY A 280 -1.57 -12.01 6.31
N LEU A 281 -2.53 -12.85 5.89
CA LEU A 281 -3.96 -12.53 5.93
C LEU A 281 -4.47 -12.30 7.35
N PHE A 282 -4.00 -13.10 8.30
CA PHE A 282 -4.32 -12.89 9.72
C PHE A 282 -3.77 -11.54 10.22
N LEU A 283 -2.52 -11.21 9.92
CA LEU A 283 -1.91 -9.91 10.27
C LEU A 283 -2.65 -8.74 9.60
N PHE A 284 -3.04 -8.89 8.33
CA PHE A 284 -3.85 -7.91 7.61
C PHE A 284 -5.17 -7.62 8.32
N LEU A 285 -5.90 -8.66 8.72
CA LEU A 285 -7.17 -8.50 9.44
C LEU A 285 -6.96 -7.91 10.84
N LEU A 286 -5.95 -8.40 11.56
CA LEU A 286 -5.59 -7.90 12.91
C LEU A 286 -5.27 -6.41 12.88
N LEU A 287 -4.39 -5.98 11.98
CA LEU A 287 -4.03 -4.57 11.82
C LEU A 287 -5.22 -3.73 11.35
N SER A 288 -6.03 -4.23 10.42
CA SER A 288 -7.24 -3.54 9.97
C SER A 288 -8.23 -3.30 11.11
N VAL A 289 -8.33 -4.22 12.06
CA VAL A 289 -9.16 -4.05 13.26
C VAL A 289 -8.49 -3.13 14.29
N ALA A 290 -7.20 -3.28 14.52
CA ALA A 290 -6.44 -2.44 15.46
C ALA A 290 -6.48 -0.96 15.06
N MET A 291 -6.39 -0.66 13.76
CA MET A 291 -6.46 0.70 13.22
C MET A 291 -7.86 1.34 13.27
N ARG A 292 -8.89 0.66 13.79
CA ARG A 292 -10.22 1.29 14.00
C ARG A 292 -10.19 2.43 14.99
N SER A 293 -9.24 2.42 15.93
CA SER A 293 -9.10 3.44 16.95
C SER A 293 -7.70 4.04 16.89
N ILE A 294 -7.65 5.34 16.60
CA ILE A 294 -6.39 6.11 16.62
C ILE A 294 -5.77 6.07 18.03
N LYS A 295 -6.60 6.02 19.10
CA LYS A 295 -6.11 5.89 20.49
C LYS A 295 -5.29 4.63 20.69
N VAL A 296 -5.78 3.49 20.17
CA VAL A 296 -5.05 2.21 20.23
C VAL A 296 -3.75 2.31 19.44
N ALA A 297 -3.79 2.92 18.25
CA ALA A 297 -2.60 3.12 17.43
C ALA A 297 -1.54 3.96 18.17
N VAL A 298 -1.95 5.03 18.81
CA VAL A 298 -1.06 5.90 19.59
C VAL A 298 -0.50 5.19 20.82
N GLN A 299 -1.30 4.39 21.53
CA GLN A 299 -0.83 3.60 22.67
C GLN A 299 0.16 2.50 22.28
N CYS A 300 -0.08 1.82 21.15
CA CYS A 300 0.76 0.73 20.66
C CYS A 300 2.08 1.20 19.99
N ARG A 301 2.23 2.48 19.69
CA ARG A 301 3.42 2.99 18.95
C ARG A 301 4.74 2.67 19.62
N TRP A 302 4.84 2.91 20.94
CA TRP A 302 6.08 2.69 21.70
C TRP A 302 6.38 1.22 21.92
N PRO A 303 5.42 0.38 22.35
CA PRO A 303 5.64 -1.07 22.41
C PRO A 303 6.09 -1.67 21.07
N LEU A 304 5.48 -1.26 19.95
CA LEU A 304 5.86 -1.74 18.62
C LEU A 304 7.25 -1.24 18.19
N ALA A 305 7.59 0.02 18.46
CA ALA A 305 8.93 0.54 18.19
C ALA A 305 10.00 -0.19 19.04
N ALA A 306 9.72 -0.41 20.32
CA ALA A 306 10.61 -1.18 21.18
C ALA A 306 10.78 -2.63 20.73
N ALA A 307 9.69 -3.31 20.33
CA ALA A 307 9.72 -4.65 19.78
C ALA A 307 10.54 -4.71 18.47
N ALA A 308 10.38 -3.71 17.59
CA ALA A 308 11.16 -3.60 16.35
C ALA A 308 12.67 -3.42 16.65
N CYS A 309 13.02 -2.55 17.60
CA CYS A 309 14.41 -2.37 18.03
C CYS A 309 14.99 -3.66 18.63
N ALA A 310 14.25 -4.32 19.51
CA ALA A 310 14.66 -5.59 20.10
C ALA A 310 14.88 -6.67 19.05
N LEU A 311 13.96 -6.78 18.08
CA LEU A 311 14.03 -7.76 16.99
C LEU A 311 15.22 -7.52 16.06
N LEU A 312 15.51 -6.25 15.71
CA LEU A 312 16.70 -5.91 14.92
C LEU A 312 18.00 -6.15 15.70
N THR A 313 18.04 -5.76 16.97
CA THR A 313 19.21 -6.03 17.82
C THR A 313 19.46 -7.52 17.94
N PHE A 314 18.41 -8.32 18.17
CA PHE A 314 18.51 -9.77 18.18
C PHE A 314 19.06 -10.32 16.86
N ASN A 315 18.60 -9.78 15.73
CA ASN A 315 19.09 -10.19 14.41
C ASN A 315 20.56 -9.81 14.17
N VAL A 316 21.00 -8.64 14.62
CA VAL A 316 22.42 -8.23 14.55
C VAL A 316 23.31 -9.21 15.35
N LEU A 317 22.85 -9.64 16.53
CA LEU A 317 23.62 -10.53 17.42
C LEU A 317 23.60 -11.98 16.91
N PHE A 318 22.43 -12.53 16.62
CA PHE A 318 22.19 -13.96 16.38
C PHE A 318 21.88 -14.33 14.92
N GLY A 319 21.77 -13.35 14.00
CA GLY A 319 21.46 -13.61 12.60
C GLY A 319 22.50 -14.46 11.90
N GLN A 320 22.06 -15.29 10.97
CA GLN A 320 22.92 -16.11 10.11
C GLN A 320 23.35 -15.33 8.87
N LYS A 321 24.59 -15.52 8.45
CA LYS A 321 25.13 -14.88 7.25
C LYS A 321 24.81 -15.74 6.03
N LEU A 322 23.91 -15.26 5.18
CA LEU A 322 23.57 -15.85 3.90
C LEU A 322 23.83 -14.84 2.78
N PHE A 323 24.48 -15.26 1.70
CA PHE A 323 24.77 -14.40 0.52
C PHE A 323 25.44 -13.05 0.84
N GLY A 324 26.22 -12.99 1.95
CA GLY A 324 26.97 -11.79 2.35
C GLY A 324 26.26 -10.88 3.34
N ALA A 325 24.96 -11.04 3.57
CA ALA A 325 24.18 -10.31 4.58
C ALA A 325 23.84 -11.19 5.80
N LYS A 326 23.85 -10.58 7.01
CA LYS A 326 23.55 -11.27 8.28
C LYS A 326 22.11 -10.95 8.69
N ASN A 327 21.13 -11.34 7.87
CA ASN A 327 19.74 -10.88 8.01
C ASN A 327 18.70 -12.00 8.17
N TRP A 328 19.14 -13.27 8.28
CA TRP A 328 18.24 -14.42 8.43
C TRP A 328 18.34 -15.03 9.80
N ILE A 329 17.21 -15.46 10.35
CA ILE A 329 17.10 -16.26 11.57
C ILE A 329 16.42 -17.58 11.21
N SER A 330 17.04 -18.71 11.55
CA SER A 330 16.47 -20.03 11.35
C SER A 330 16.02 -20.61 12.69
N ILE A 331 14.76 -21.00 12.75
CA ILE A 331 14.14 -21.69 13.89
C ILE A 331 13.58 -23.03 13.39
N GLY A 332 14.34 -24.09 13.59
CA GLY A 332 14.02 -25.41 13.04
C GLY A 332 13.94 -25.36 11.51
N PRO A 333 12.87 -25.87 10.87
CA PRO A 333 12.73 -25.92 9.42
C PRO A 333 12.29 -24.57 8.78
N PHE A 334 12.08 -23.54 9.61
CA PHE A 334 11.62 -22.23 9.17
C PHE A 334 12.74 -21.21 9.28
N SER A 335 12.98 -20.47 8.21
CA SER A 335 13.84 -19.29 8.21
C SER A 335 12.99 -18.05 7.93
N PHE A 336 13.25 -16.98 8.67
CA PHE A 336 12.58 -15.71 8.47
C PHE A 336 13.56 -14.54 8.56
N GLN A 337 13.20 -13.46 7.88
CA GLN A 337 13.97 -12.23 7.89
C GLN A 337 13.26 -11.21 8.79
N PRO A 338 13.79 -10.89 9.97
CA PRO A 338 13.15 -10.00 10.94
C PRO A 338 12.86 -8.60 10.40
N SER A 339 13.75 -8.06 9.55
CA SER A 339 13.57 -6.74 8.94
C SER A 339 12.28 -6.61 8.13
N GLU A 340 11.74 -7.72 7.58
CA GLU A 340 10.46 -7.73 6.90
C GLU A 340 9.30 -7.36 7.85
N LEU A 341 9.26 -7.96 9.04
CA LEU A 341 8.25 -7.64 10.06
C LEU A 341 8.47 -6.23 10.65
N VAL A 342 9.73 -5.82 10.80
CA VAL A 342 10.07 -4.47 11.27
C VAL A 342 9.58 -3.39 10.32
N LYS A 343 9.48 -3.63 9.00
CA LYS A 343 8.85 -2.68 8.05
C LYS A 343 7.43 -2.28 8.50
N VAL A 344 6.63 -3.25 8.93
CA VAL A 344 5.25 -3.01 9.38
C VAL A 344 5.24 -2.15 10.66
N ALA A 345 6.07 -2.51 11.64
CA ALA A 345 6.21 -1.75 12.89
C ALA A 345 6.74 -0.34 12.64
N PHE A 346 7.67 -0.18 11.69
CA PHE A 346 8.25 1.10 11.29
C PHE A 346 7.20 2.06 10.72
N VAL A 347 6.39 1.60 9.78
CA VAL A 347 5.29 2.39 9.21
C VAL A 347 4.28 2.75 10.29
N PHE A 348 3.90 1.78 11.12
CA PHE A 348 2.93 2.00 12.19
C PHE A 348 3.42 3.02 13.22
N ALA A 349 4.63 2.82 13.76
CA ALA A 349 5.22 3.72 14.76
C ALA A 349 5.48 5.11 14.18
N GLY A 350 6.01 5.20 12.96
CA GLY A 350 6.24 6.45 12.25
C GLY A 350 4.95 7.25 12.05
N ALA A 351 3.88 6.62 11.58
CA ALA A 351 2.58 7.26 11.40
C ALA A 351 1.92 7.62 12.73
N ALA A 352 1.95 6.74 13.74
CA ALA A 352 1.29 6.95 15.05
C ALA A 352 2.00 7.96 15.95
N THR A 353 3.27 8.29 15.68
CA THR A 353 4.00 9.32 16.43
C THR A 353 3.47 10.74 16.16
N LEU A 354 2.52 10.88 15.26
CA LEU A 354 1.99 12.12 14.72
C LEU A 354 0.76 12.67 15.42
N ASP A 355 0.41 12.15 16.58
CA ASP A 355 -0.74 12.58 17.37
C ASP A 355 -0.78 14.10 17.69
N ARG A 356 0.36 14.77 17.54
CA ARG A 356 0.45 16.25 17.64
C ARG A 356 1.24 16.77 16.44
N LEU A 357 0.55 17.35 15.47
CA LEU A 357 1.04 17.78 14.16
C LEU A 357 2.36 18.60 14.18
N PHE A 358 2.73 19.22 15.28
CA PHE A 358 3.88 20.14 15.33
C PHE A 358 4.85 19.90 16.52
N SER A 359 4.81 18.74 17.17
CA SER A 359 5.77 18.46 18.24
C SER A 359 7.14 18.11 17.67
N LYS A 360 8.12 19.04 17.80
CA LYS A 360 9.52 18.80 17.43
C LYS A 360 10.11 17.56 18.13
N ARG A 361 9.69 17.28 19.36
CA ARG A 361 10.12 16.12 20.15
C ARG A 361 9.77 14.81 19.48
N ASN A 362 8.56 14.67 18.94
CA ASN A 362 8.12 13.45 18.26
C ASN A 362 8.91 13.21 16.96
N LEU A 363 9.26 14.29 16.24
CA LEU A 363 10.09 14.18 15.04
C LEU A 363 11.50 13.65 15.38
N ILE A 364 12.10 14.14 16.47
CA ILE A 364 13.41 13.67 16.94
C ILE A 364 13.36 12.18 17.29
N PHE A 365 12.33 11.72 18.00
CA PHE A 365 12.17 10.30 18.31
C PHE A 365 12.00 9.43 17.06
N THR A 366 11.20 9.89 16.09
CA THR A 366 11.03 9.16 14.82
C THR A 366 12.35 9.11 14.04
N ALA A 367 13.11 10.21 14.01
CA ALA A 367 14.42 10.25 13.38
C ALA A 367 15.43 9.32 14.08
N ALA A 368 15.48 9.33 15.42
CA ALA A 368 16.33 8.44 16.19
C ALA A 368 15.99 6.96 15.96
N PHE A 369 14.70 6.61 15.97
CA PHE A 369 14.22 5.26 15.65
C PHE A 369 14.60 4.83 14.23
N SER A 370 14.45 5.75 13.26
CA SER A 370 14.81 5.48 11.86
C SER A 370 16.32 5.31 11.69
N CYS A 371 17.14 6.17 12.32
CA CYS A 371 18.59 6.03 12.33
C CYS A 371 19.02 4.70 12.96
N PHE A 372 18.38 4.29 14.04
CA PHE A 372 18.65 2.99 14.67
C PHE A 372 18.34 1.84 13.71
N CYS A 373 17.16 1.82 13.07
CA CYS A 373 16.78 0.77 12.12
C CYS A 373 17.75 0.71 10.94
N VAL A 374 18.04 1.85 10.31
CA VAL A 374 18.98 1.92 9.16
C VAL A 374 20.38 1.52 9.60
N GLY A 375 20.83 1.95 10.78
CA GLY A 375 22.13 1.57 11.36
C GLY A 375 22.27 0.06 11.58
N CYS A 376 21.27 -0.59 12.17
CA CYS A 376 21.25 -2.06 12.34
C CYS A 376 21.31 -2.79 10.99
N LEU A 377 20.53 -2.33 10.00
CA LEU A 377 20.53 -2.93 8.65
C LEU A 377 21.88 -2.75 7.95
N ALA A 378 22.51 -1.58 8.11
CA ALA A 378 23.86 -1.33 7.58
C ALA A 378 24.92 -2.24 8.25
N LEU A 379 24.82 -2.47 9.57
CA LEU A 379 25.69 -3.42 10.29
C LEU A 379 25.52 -4.84 9.77
N MET A 380 24.28 -5.25 9.48
CA MET A 380 23.96 -6.55 8.89
C MET A 380 24.33 -6.67 7.41
N SER A 381 24.82 -5.60 6.79
CA SER A 381 25.12 -5.52 5.34
C SER A 381 23.90 -5.72 4.43
N ASP A 382 22.70 -5.40 4.94
CA ASP A 382 21.44 -5.43 4.20
C ASP A 382 21.08 -4.00 3.71
N PHE A 383 21.84 -3.54 2.71
CA PHE A 383 21.73 -2.15 2.23
C PHE A 383 20.48 -1.91 1.37
N GLY A 384 19.99 -2.94 0.69
CA GLY A 384 18.73 -2.83 -0.07
C GLY A 384 17.57 -2.51 0.85
N THR A 385 17.42 -3.27 1.93
CA THR A 385 16.40 -3.02 2.94
C THR A 385 16.64 -1.70 3.68
N ALA A 386 17.89 -1.36 4.01
CA ALA A 386 18.24 -0.09 4.65
C ALA A 386 17.78 1.12 3.80
N LEU A 387 17.96 1.05 2.49
CA LEU A 387 17.54 2.10 1.57
C LEU A 387 16.01 2.21 1.50
N ILE A 388 15.27 1.10 1.54
CA ILE A 388 13.80 1.10 1.62
C ILE A 388 13.32 1.81 2.90
N PHE A 389 13.92 1.52 4.06
CA PHE A 389 13.61 2.20 5.32
C PHE A 389 13.94 3.69 5.27
N PHE A 390 15.06 4.05 4.67
CA PHE A 390 15.47 5.44 4.53
C PHE A 390 14.48 6.25 3.68
N ILE A 391 14.08 5.73 2.52
CA ILE A 391 13.10 6.40 1.65
C ILE A 391 11.73 6.50 2.32
N ALA A 392 11.30 5.47 3.06
CA ALA A 392 10.08 5.54 3.85
C ALA A 392 10.18 6.61 4.96
N PHE A 393 11.33 6.73 5.64
CA PHE A 393 11.59 7.78 6.60
C PHE A 393 11.50 9.17 5.97
N LEU A 394 12.11 9.37 4.79
CA LEU A 394 12.02 10.64 4.06
C LEU A 394 10.58 11.00 3.72
N THR A 395 9.78 10.00 3.28
CA THR A 395 8.36 10.20 2.99
C THR A 395 7.58 10.63 4.24
N ILE A 396 7.77 9.94 5.36
CA ILE A 396 7.14 10.27 6.65
C ILE A 396 7.56 11.66 7.11
N ALA A 397 8.86 11.96 7.05
CA ALA A 397 9.42 13.25 7.46
C ALA A 397 8.89 14.41 6.60
N PHE A 398 8.83 14.22 5.27
CA PHE A 398 8.30 15.22 4.34
C PHE A 398 6.82 15.48 4.55
N LEU A 399 5.99 14.44 4.60
CA LEU A 399 4.54 14.59 4.81
C LEU A 399 4.22 15.26 6.14
N ARG A 400 5.14 15.14 7.10
CA ARG A 400 5.00 15.77 8.41
C ARG A 400 5.47 17.21 8.45
N SER A 401 6.67 17.49 7.92
CA SER A 401 7.30 18.81 8.04
C SER A 401 6.83 19.78 6.96
N GLY A 402 6.48 19.29 5.78
CA GLY A 402 6.26 20.09 4.58
C GLY A 402 7.52 20.83 4.12
N ASP A 403 8.69 20.50 4.71
CA ASP A 403 9.94 21.21 4.53
C ASP A 403 10.85 20.46 3.56
N LEU A 404 10.83 20.87 2.29
CA LEU A 404 11.65 20.27 1.23
C LEU A 404 13.16 20.47 1.47
N PRO A 405 13.68 21.62 1.92
CA PRO A 405 15.09 21.81 2.24
C PRO A 405 15.63 20.78 3.23
N SER A 406 14.89 20.47 4.30
CA SER A 406 15.29 19.44 5.26
C SER A 406 15.39 18.06 4.62
N VAL A 407 14.48 17.69 3.71
CA VAL A 407 14.53 16.42 2.96
C VAL A 407 15.76 16.36 2.07
N VAL A 408 16.06 17.44 1.35
CA VAL A 408 17.25 17.55 0.49
C VAL A 408 18.52 17.41 1.32
N LEU A 409 18.61 18.08 2.47
CA LEU A 409 19.75 17.99 3.38
C LEU A 409 19.95 16.57 3.91
N LEU A 410 18.87 15.89 4.34
CA LEU A 410 18.92 14.50 4.80
C LEU A 410 19.36 13.55 3.69
N THR A 411 18.88 13.76 2.47
CA THR A 411 19.27 12.96 1.29
C THR A 411 20.74 13.16 0.96
N ALA A 412 21.23 14.41 0.99
CA ALA A 412 22.63 14.72 0.77
C ALA A 412 23.53 14.08 1.86
N ALA A 413 23.14 14.18 3.13
CA ALA A 413 23.86 13.56 4.24
C ALA A 413 23.91 12.03 4.10
N ALA A 414 22.79 11.40 3.67
CA ALA A 414 22.76 9.96 3.38
C ALA A 414 23.65 9.59 2.18
N GLY A 415 23.73 10.44 1.15
CA GLY A 415 24.64 10.27 0.02
C GLY A 415 26.10 10.27 0.45
N VAL A 416 26.50 11.21 1.33
CA VAL A 416 27.85 11.23 1.92
C VAL A 416 28.09 9.98 2.76
N GLY A 417 27.13 9.58 3.60
CA GLY A 417 27.20 8.35 4.38
C GLY A 417 27.37 7.10 3.50
N GLY A 418 26.62 7.01 2.40
CA GLY A 418 26.72 5.95 1.41
C GLY A 418 28.10 5.91 0.75
N TRP A 419 28.64 7.06 0.38
CA TRP A 419 29.99 7.17 -0.18
C TRP A 419 31.07 6.68 0.80
N VAL A 420 30.95 7.04 2.09
CA VAL A 420 31.83 6.52 3.14
C VAL A 420 31.72 5.00 3.25
N ILE A 421 30.49 4.46 3.26
CA ILE A 421 30.26 3.01 3.33
C ILE A 421 30.90 2.28 2.16
N LEU A 422 30.85 2.82 0.94
CA LEU A 422 31.49 2.23 -0.25
C LEU A 422 32.99 2.07 -0.06
N LYS A 423 33.66 2.98 0.67
CA LYS A 423 35.10 2.89 0.98
C LYS A 423 35.43 1.77 1.98
N PHE A 424 34.54 1.51 2.93
CA PHE A 424 34.79 0.54 4.01
C PHE A 424 34.20 -0.86 3.76
N LYS A 425 33.32 -1.03 2.77
CA LYS A 425 32.65 -2.31 2.47
C LYS A 425 32.95 -2.78 1.04
N PRO A 426 34.03 -3.55 0.83
CA PRO A 426 34.44 -4.00 -0.52
C PRO A 426 33.37 -4.79 -1.29
N TYR A 427 32.46 -5.47 -0.56
CA TYR A 427 31.36 -6.21 -1.16
C TYR A 427 30.39 -5.29 -1.94
N ILE A 428 30.10 -4.11 -1.40
CA ILE A 428 29.23 -3.14 -2.06
C ILE A 428 29.95 -2.49 -3.24
N ALA A 429 31.21 -2.10 -3.02
CA ALA A 429 32.02 -1.52 -4.07
C ALA A 429 32.12 -2.44 -5.32
N ARG A 430 32.21 -3.76 -5.11
CA ARG A 430 32.17 -4.74 -6.22
C ARG A 430 30.85 -4.73 -6.98
N ARG A 431 29.70 -4.60 -6.30
CA ARG A 431 28.40 -4.51 -6.98
C ARG A 431 28.28 -3.24 -7.83
N PHE A 432 28.80 -2.11 -7.34
CA PHE A 432 28.85 -0.86 -8.09
C PHE A 432 29.86 -0.91 -9.27
N ALA A 433 30.98 -1.64 -9.13
CA ALA A 433 31.95 -1.81 -10.20
C ALA A 433 31.40 -2.63 -11.37
N VAL A 434 30.51 -3.58 -11.11
CA VAL A 434 29.86 -4.40 -12.14
C VAL A 434 28.67 -3.69 -12.78
N TRP A 435 28.04 -2.75 -12.07
CA TRP A 435 26.85 -2.03 -12.55
C TRP A 435 27.11 -1.33 -13.89
N ARG A 436 26.26 -1.56 -14.86
CA ARG A 436 26.35 -1.16 -16.26
C ARG A 436 27.49 -1.80 -17.08
N HIS A 437 28.25 -2.72 -16.44
CA HIS A 437 29.32 -3.49 -17.06
C HIS A 437 29.09 -5.01 -16.91
N VAL A 438 27.83 -5.43 -16.74
CA VAL A 438 27.48 -6.84 -16.48
C VAL A 438 27.92 -7.78 -17.59
N TRP A 439 27.95 -7.30 -18.86
CA TRP A 439 28.40 -8.09 -20.01
C TRP A 439 29.90 -8.32 -20.06
N GLU A 440 30.68 -7.49 -19.38
CA GLU A 440 32.13 -7.68 -19.21
C GLU A 440 32.46 -8.64 -18.07
N HIS A 441 31.46 -8.91 -17.19
CA HIS A 441 31.62 -9.73 -15.99
C HIS A 441 30.64 -10.90 -15.94
N THR A 442 30.35 -11.52 -17.10
CA THR A 442 29.33 -12.57 -17.25
C THR A 442 29.59 -13.84 -16.41
N ASP A 443 30.86 -14.14 -16.11
CA ASP A 443 31.24 -15.31 -15.31
C ASP A 443 31.53 -14.95 -13.84
N GLY A 444 31.26 -13.71 -13.45
CA GLY A 444 31.54 -13.17 -12.12
C GLY A 444 30.35 -12.46 -11.49
N GLY A 445 30.58 -11.19 -11.09
CA GLY A 445 29.58 -10.38 -10.41
C GLY A 445 28.34 -10.02 -11.25
N GLY A 446 28.43 -10.06 -12.58
CA GLY A 446 27.34 -9.80 -13.52
C GLY A 446 26.57 -11.04 -13.97
N TYR A 447 26.95 -12.25 -13.49
CA TYR A 447 26.37 -13.52 -13.93
C TYR A 447 24.85 -13.56 -13.83
N GLN A 448 24.28 -13.21 -12.67
CA GLN A 448 22.84 -13.27 -12.45
C GLN A 448 22.08 -12.27 -13.33
N GLN A 449 22.57 -11.04 -13.47
CA GLN A 449 21.93 -9.97 -14.23
C GLN A 449 21.99 -10.23 -15.75
N SER A 450 23.18 -10.62 -16.27
CA SER A 450 23.35 -10.95 -17.69
C SER A 450 22.43 -12.11 -18.11
N ARG A 451 22.35 -13.16 -17.28
CA ARG A 451 21.44 -14.29 -17.53
C ARG A 451 19.98 -13.87 -17.44
N THR A 452 19.61 -13.01 -16.49
CA THR A 452 18.24 -12.52 -16.39
C THR A 452 17.82 -11.69 -17.59
N MET A 453 18.68 -10.79 -18.09
CA MET A 453 18.38 -10.00 -19.29
C MET A 453 18.27 -10.89 -20.54
N ALA A 454 19.14 -11.91 -20.67
CA ALA A 454 19.05 -12.88 -21.74
C ALA A 454 17.72 -13.67 -21.69
N ALA A 455 17.31 -14.10 -20.49
CA ALA A 455 16.05 -14.82 -20.28
C ALA A 455 14.81 -13.96 -20.58
N ILE A 456 14.83 -12.67 -20.21
CA ILE A 456 13.75 -11.72 -20.56
C ILE A 456 13.63 -11.58 -22.07
N ALA A 457 14.75 -11.43 -22.78
CA ALA A 457 14.77 -11.34 -24.24
C ALA A 457 14.27 -12.64 -24.89
N ASP A 458 14.68 -13.77 -24.36
CA ASP A 458 14.33 -15.11 -24.81
C ASP A 458 12.85 -15.43 -24.64
N GLY A 459 12.23 -14.99 -23.53
CA GLY A 459 10.81 -15.15 -23.24
C GLY A 459 9.89 -14.30 -24.13
N GLY A 460 10.39 -13.20 -24.71
CA GLY A 460 9.61 -12.31 -25.56
C GLY A 460 8.35 -11.77 -24.90
N LEU A 461 7.30 -11.53 -25.70
CA LEU A 461 6.04 -10.95 -25.20
C LEU A 461 5.14 -11.96 -24.48
N PHE A 462 5.15 -13.23 -24.91
CA PHE A 462 4.18 -14.25 -24.47
C PHE A 462 4.78 -15.39 -23.65
N GLY A 463 6.09 -15.39 -23.46
CA GLY A 463 6.82 -16.41 -22.70
C GLY A 463 7.02 -17.72 -23.45
N LYS A 464 7.98 -18.51 -22.95
CA LYS A 464 8.25 -19.86 -23.48
C LYS A 464 7.47 -20.96 -22.74
N GLY A 465 7.09 -20.70 -21.51
CA GLY A 465 6.51 -21.67 -20.59
C GLY A 465 7.52 -22.22 -19.58
N PRO A 466 7.03 -22.80 -18.48
CA PRO A 466 7.91 -23.29 -17.41
C PRO A 466 8.79 -24.47 -17.81
N ASP A 467 8.48 -25.18 -18.90
CA ASP A 467 9.25 -26.33 -19.37
C ASP A 467 10.53 -25.91 -20.08
N GLU A 468 10.44 -24.93 -20.96
CA GLU A 468 11.55 -24.43 -21.78
C GLU A 468 12.36 -23.34 -21.09
N ALA A 469 11.81 -22.75 -20.00
CA ALA A 469 12.48 -21.72 -19.24
C ALA A 469 13.71 -22.27 -18.50
N TRP A 470 14.82 -21.58 -18.60
CA TRP A 470 16.10 -22.01 -18.02
C TRP A 470 16.59 -21.11 -16.86
N LEU A 471 16.09 -19.87 -16.74
CA LEU A 471 16.48 -18.97 -15.66
C LEU A 471 16.20 -19.58 -14.26
N LYS A 472 15.21 -20.47 -14.16
CA LYS A 472 14.90 -21.22 -12.94
C LYS A 472 16.08 -22.00 -12.35
N TYR A 473 17.12 -22.30 -13.12
CA TYR A 473 18.33 -23.00 -12.66
C TYR A 473 19.41 -22.07 -12.12
N ILE A 474 19.19 -20.74 -12.22
CA ILE A 474 20.12 -19.73 -11.70
C ILE A 474 19.80 -19.46 -10.23
N GLY A 475 20.84 -19.29 -9.41
CA GLY A 475 20.67 -18.98 -7.99
C GLY A 475 19.87 -17.71 -7.74
N ALA A 476 18.93 -17.74 -6.79
CA ALA A 476 18.02 -16.64 -6.42
C ALA A 476 17.01 -16.22 -7.51
N ALA A 477 16.78 -17.04 -8.54
CA ALA A 477 15.83 -16.76 -9.61
C ALA A 477 14.41 -16.49 -9.08
N ASN A 478 13.96 -17.28 -8.13
CA ASN A 478 12.62 -17.20 -7.51
C ASN A 478 12.47 -16.10 -6.43
N THR A 479 13.54 -15.40 -6.09
CA THR A 479 13.54 -14.31 -5.11
C THR A 479 13.90 -12.98 -5.73
N ASP A 480 15.16 -12.79 -6.08
CA ASP A 480 15.73 -11.50 -6.49
C ASP A 480 15.58 -11.24 -7.99
N LEU A 481 15.49 -12.30 -8.79
CA LEU A 481 15.40 -12.25 -10.26
C LEU A 481 14.00 -12.64 -10.78
N VAL A 482 13.01 -12.66 -9.89
CA VAL A 482 11.65 -13.16 -10.18
C VAL A 482 10.98 -12.46 -11.35
N PHE A 483 11.28 -11.18 -11.58
CA PHE A 483 10.78 -10.44 -12.74
C PHE A 483 11.25 -11.07 -14.07
N GLY A 484 12.53 -11.51 -14.11
CA GLY A 484 13.07 -12.22 -15.26
C GLY A 484 12.38 -13.59 -15.47
N VAL A 485 12.15 -14.34 -14.39
CA VAL A 485 11.45 -15.64 -14.47
C VAL A 485 10.03 -15.47 -15.01
N ILE A 486 9.28 -14.48 -14.52
CA ILE A 486 7.93 -14.20 -15.04
C ILE A 486 7.99 -13.85 -16.53
N SER A 487 8.97 -13.03 -16.92
CA SER A 487 9.14 -12.60 -18.31
C SER A 487 9.52 -13.75 -19.22
N GLU A 488 10.35 -14.68 -18.77
CA GLU A 488 10.74 -15.87 -19.53
C GLU A 488 9.60 -16.88 -19.64
N GLU A 489 8.94 -17.23 -18.51
CA GLU A 489 7.93 -18.27 -18.47
C GLU A 489 6.58 -17.85 -19.05
N PHE A 490 6.09 -16.67 -18.63
CA PHE A 490 4.74 -16.17 -18.96
C PHE A 490 4.75 -14.95 -19.88
N GLY A 491 5.93 -14.44 -20.23
CA GLY A 491 6.11 -13.31 -21.14
C GLY A 491 6.18 -11.95 -20.45
N LEU A 492 6.81 -11.01 -21.14
CA LEU A 492 6.99 -9.63 -20.68
C LEU A 492 5.64 -8.94 -20.37
N LEU A 493 4.58 -9.26 -21.14
CA LEU A 493 3.25 -8.67 -20.91
C LEU A 493 2.64 -9.11 -19.58
N MET A 494 2.88 -10.33 -19.11
CA MET A 494 2.46 -10.80 -17.78
C MET A 494 3.26 -10.11 -16.68
N ALA A 495 4.58 -9.98 -16.85
CA ALA A 495 5.44 -9.26 -15.91
C ALA A 495 5.01 -7.79 -15.78
N LEU A 496 4.69 -7.12 -16.90
CA LEU A 496 4.16 -5.75 -16.90
C LEU A 496 2.77 -5.65 -16.25
N ALA A 497 1.91 -6.67 -16.39
CA ALA A 497 0.63 -6.70 -15.68
C ALA A 497 0.83 -6.78 -14.15
N ALA A 498 1.83 -7.53 -13.68
CA ALA A 498 2.20 -7.58 -12.26
C ALA A 498 2.72 -6.21 -11.77
N VAL A 499 3.57 -5.54 -12.54
CA VAL A 499 4.04 -4.17 -12.24
C VAL A 499 2.86 -3.19 -12.21
N ALA A 500 1.97 -3.26 -13.20
CA ALA A 500 0.77 -2.41 -13.26
C ALA A 500 -0.16 -2.62 -12.05
N ALA A 501 -0.27 -3.85 -11.54
CA ALA A 501 -1.04 -4.15 -10.33
C ALA A 501 -0.42 -3.48 -9.09
N ILE A 502 0.91 -3.53 -8.92
CA ILE A 502 1.61 -2.83 -7.82
C ILE A 502 1.42 -1.31 -7.95
N LEU A 503 1.61 -0.75 -9.14
CA LEU A 503 1.42 0.67 -9.39
C LEU A 503 -0.03 1.11 -9.12
N ALA A 504 -1.02 0.29 -9.48
CA ALA A 504 -2.43 0.58 -9.20
C ALA A 504 -2.70 0.71 -7.70
N MET A 505 -2.11 -0.16 -6.85
CA MET A 505 -2.21 -0.04 -5.39
C MET A 505 -1.57 1.24 -4.87
N VAL A 506 -0.41 1.62 -5.42
CA VAL A 506 0.34 2.81 -5.03
C VAL A 506 -0.42 4.09 -5.41
N PHE A 507 -0.87 4.18 -6.65
CA PHE A 507 -1.65 5.33 -7.12
C PHE A 507 -2.96 5.47 -6.34
N PHE A 508 -3.58 4.34 -5.98
CA PHE A 508 -4.76 4.37 -5.11
C PHE A 508 -4.45 5.00 -3.75
N ALA A 509 -3.33 4.66 -3.13
CA ALA A 509 -2.91 5.27 -1.86
C ALA A 509 -2.78 6.80 -2.01
N VAL A 510 -2.09 7.27 -3.06
CA VAL A 510 -1.93 8.71 -3.35
C VAL A 510 -3.28 9.38 -3.61
N TYR A 511 -4.17 8.73 -4.36
CA TYR A 511 -5.51 9.26 -4.63
C TYR A 511 -6.35 9.37 -3.36
N SER A 512 -6.21 8.42 -2.44
CA SER A 512 -6.97 8.38 -1.17
C SER A 512 -6.54 9.45 -0.17
N ILE A 513 -5.36 10.10 -0.34
CA ILE A 513 -4.86 11.16 0.53
C ILE A 513 -5.87 12.30 0.67
N LYS A 514 -6.47 12.73 -0.46
CA LYS A 514 -7.40 13.86 -0.47
C LYS A 514 -8.68 13.61 0.35
N ASN A 515 -9.03 12.34 0.55
CA ASN A 515 -10.26 11.92 1.21
C ASN A 515 -10.01 11.26 2.57
N ALA A 516 -8.74 11.20 3.01
CA ALA A 516 -8.38 10.52 4.23
C ALA A 516 -8.92 11.26 5.47
N ARG A 517 -9.34 10.51 6.48
CA ARG A 517 -9.95 11.04 7.70
C ARG A 517 -8.94 11.70 8.63
N SER A 518 -7.71 11.18 8.70
CA SER A 518 -6.67 11.61 9.62
C SER A 518 -5.30 11.49 8.99
N SER A 519 -4.36 12.35 9.41
CA SER A 519 -2.95 12.32 9.01
C SER A 519 -2.29 10.96 9.25
N PHE A 520 -2.68 10.23 10.30
CA PHE A 520 -2.19 8.88 10.57
C PHE A 520 -2.37 7.95 9.37
N TYR A 521 -3.59 7.88 8.82
CA TYR A 521 -3.88 7.00 7.69
C TYR A 521 -3.16 7.44 6.41
N VAL A 522 -3.07 8.76 6.19
CA VAL A 522 -2.34 9.33 5.05
C VAL A 522 -0.88 8.92 5.08
N ILE A 523 -0.22 9.15 6.21
CA ILE A 523 1.22 8.90 6.34
C ILE A 523 1.52 7.43 6.28
N ALA A 524 0.71 6.58 6.94
CA ALA A 524 0.86 5.14 6.88
C ALA A 524 0.70 4.59 5.45
N ALA A 525 -0.32 5.06 4.74
CA ALA A 525 -0.56 4.64 3.35
C ALA A 525 0.56 5.12 2.40
N CYS A 526 1.01 6.38 2.52
CA CYS A 526 2.08 6.92 1.69
C CYS A 526 3.42 6.25 1.97
N ALA A 527 3.77 6.03 3.24
CA ALA A 527 4.99 5.32 3.61
C ALA A 527 4.97 3.88 3.06
N THR A 528 3.83 3.19 3.17
CA THR A 528 3.64 1.85 2.60
C THR A 528 3.77 1.87 1.08
N ALA A 529 3.07 2.78 0.40
CA ALA A 529 3.13 2.93 -1.05
C ALA A 529 4.56 3.17 -1.52
N THR A 530 5.29 4.04 -0.84
CA THR A 530 6.71 4.33 -1.12
C THR A 530 7.58 3.11 -0.92
N MET A 531 7.40 2.36 0.19
CA MET A 531 8.15 1.12 0.44
C MET A 531 7.91 0.08 -0.66
N LEU A 532 6.65 -0.19 -1.01
CA LEU A 532 6.31 -1.18 -2.03
C LEU A 532 6.85 -0.78 -3.41
N THR A 533 6.70 0.50 -3.79
CA THR A 533 7.23 1.01 -5.07
C THR A 533 8.73 0.89 -5.12
N PHE A 534 9.42 1.41 -4.10
CA PHE A 534 10.87 1.44 -4.09
C PHE A 534 11.47 0.04 -4.03
N GLN A 535 10.87 -0.87 -3.27
CA GLN A 535 11.23 -2.28 -3.23
C GLN A 535 11.07 -2.94 -4.61
N SER A 536 9.97 -2.65 -5.32
CA SER A 536 9.74 -3.14 -6.68
C SER A 536 10.76 -2.58 -7.67
N CYS A 537 11.06 -1.28 -7.58
CA CYS A 537 12.10 -0.65 -8.41
C CYS A 537 13.48 -1.28 -8.17
N LEU A 538 13.85 -1.52 -6.91
CA LEU A 538 15.14 -2.16 -6.59
C LEU A 538 15.22 -3.59 -7.11
N ASN A 539 14.12 -4.35 -7.07
CA ASN A 539 14.07 -5.71 -7.63
C ASN A 539 14.18 -5.70 -9.15
N ILE A 540 13.29 -4.98 -9.83
CA ILE A 540 13.18 -4.98 -11.29
C ILE A 540 14.42 -4.34 -11.92
N PHE A 541 14.78 -3.13 -11.49
CA PHE A 541 15.91 -2.39 -12.03
C PHE A 541 17.26 -3.00 -11.64
N GLY A 542 17.31 -3.66 -10.47
CA GLY A 542 18.47 -4.45 -10.07
C GLY A 542 18.68 -5.68 -10.96
N ALA A 543 17.60 -6.38 -11.31
CA ALA A 543 17.63 -7.55 -12.19
C ALA A 543 17.95 -7.19 -13.65
N THR A 544 17.60 -5.97 -14.11
CA THR A 544 17.79 -5.47 -15.48
C THR A 544 19.00 -4.53 -15.66
N ASP A 545 19.90 -4.48 -14.67
CA ASP A 545 21.12 -3.64 -14.70
C ASP A 545 20.90 -2.13 -14.79
N LEU A 546 19.67 -1.65 -14.55
CA LEU A 546 19.40 -0.22 -14.43
C LEU A 546 19.86 0.34 -13.09
N LEU A 547 19.82 -0.50 -12.02
CA LEU A 547 20.37 -0.24 -10.70
C LEU A 547 21.32 -1.38 -10.29
N PRO A 548 22.21 -1.18 -9.30
CA PRO A 548 22.98 -2.28 -8.74
C PRO A 548 22.07 -3.32 -8.12
N LEU A 549 22.37 -4.61 -8.32
CA LEU A 549 21.59 -5.71 -7.74
C LEU A 549 21.66 -5.69 -6.20
N THR A 550 20.51 -5.50 -5.56
CA THR A 550 20.43 -5.33 -4.09
C THR A 550 19.96 -6.59 -3.34
N GLY A 551 19.32 -7.54 -4.03
CA GLY A 551 18.82 -8.77 -3.40
C GLY A 551 17.55 -8.55 -2.58
N VAL A 552 16.66 -7.68 -3.03
CA VAL A 552 15.35 -7.47 -2.41
C VAL A 552 14.25 -8.16 -3.20
N THR A 553 13.22 -8.64 -2.51
CA THR A 553 12.10 -9.38 -3.10
C THR A 553 11.12 -8.46 -3.83
N LEU A 554 10.43 -8.97 -4.88
CA LEU A 554 9.28 -8.30 -5.50
C LEU A 554 8.03 -8.53 -4.62
N PRO A 555 7.33 -7.48 -4.17
CA PRO A 555 6.20 -7.61 -3.25
C PRO A 555 5.11 -8.56 -3.75
N PHE A 556 4.61 -9.43 -2.88
CA PHE A 556 3.59 -10.48 -3.12
C PHE A 556 3.99 -11.60 -4.11
N VAL A 557 5.05 -11.43 -4.88
CA VAL A 557 5.42 -12.32 -5.99
C VAL A 557 6.58 -13.23 -5.63
N SER A 558 7.70 -12.66 -5.14
CA SER A 558 8.90 -13.46 -4.82
C SER A 558 8.64 -14.55 -3.79
N MET A 559 9.35 -15.66 -3.91
CA MET A 559 9.37 -16.69 -2.89
C MET A 559 10.04 -16.14 -1.62
N GLY A 560 9.25 -15.98 -0.56
CA GLY A 560 9.74 -15.45 0.71
C GLY A 560 8.62 -15.38 1.73
N GLY A 561 8.64 -16.29 2.73
CA GLY A 561 7.57 -16.35 3.73
C GLY A 561 7.41 -15.05 4.52
N SER A 562 8.51 -14.49 5.04
CA SER A 562 8.51 -13.23 5.78
C SER A 562 8.09 -12.03 4.91
N SER A 563 8.53 -12.00 3.65
CA SER A 563 8.11 -10.96 2.70
C SER A 563 6.61 -11.04 2.39
N MET A 564 6.07 -12.25 2.18
CA MET A 564 4.62 -12.45 1.98
C MET A 564 3.81 -11.95 3.18
N MET A 565 4.23 -12.30 4.41
CA MET A 565 3.57 -11.85 5.64
C MET A 565 3.61 -10.33 5.78
N SER A 566 4.76 -9.70 5.52
CA SER A 566 4.90 -8.24 5.63
C SER A 566 4.10 -7.50 4.56
N CYS A 567 4.07 -7.98 3.33
CA CYS A 567 3.31 -7.36 2.23
C CYS A 567 1.80 -7.34 2.53
N TRP A 568 1.23 -8.45 3.03
CA TRP A 568 -0.16 -8.50 3.46
C TRP A 568 -0.42 -7.58 4.67
N ALA A 569 0.47 -7.56 5.65
CA ALA A 569 0.36 -6.65 6.79
C ALA A 569 0.43 -5.17 6.35
N LEU A 570 1.33 -4.82 5.44
CA LEU A 570 1.45 -3.48 4.86
C LEU A 570 0.20 -3.09 4.05
N LEU A 571 -0.44 -4.04 3.35
CA LEU A 571 -1.69 -3.79 2.62
C LEU A 571 -2.80 -3.25 3.53
N ALA A 572 -2.78 -3.59 4.82
CA ALA A 572 -3.74 -3.05 5.79
C ALA A 572 -3.66 -1.53 5.91
N PHE A 573 -2.48 -0.93 5.80
CA PHE A 573 -2.31 0.53 5.81
C PHE A 573 -2.87 1.19 4.57
N LEU A 574 -2.65 0.59 3.38
CA LEU A 574 -3.26 1.07 2.14
C LEU A 574 -4.79 0.99 2.23
N LYS A 575 -5.30 -0.11 2.77
CA LYS A 575 -6.74 -0.32 2.94
C LYS A 575 -7.35 0.60 3.99
N ALA A 576 -6.59 1.00 5.00
CA ALA A 576 -7.04 1.92 6.03
C ALA A 576 -7.31 3.34 5.49
N ALA A 577 -6.62 3.74 4.43
CA ALA A 577 -6.85 5.02 3.75
C ALA A 577 -8.10 5.02 2.85
N ASP A 578 -8.71 3.86 2.59
CA ASP A 578 -9.93 3.73 1.79
C ASP A 578 -11.16 4.20 2.57
N THR A 579 -11.61 5.41 2.29
CA THR A 579 -12.76 6.05 2.96
C THR A 579 -14.10 5.80 2.27
N ARG A 580 -14.14 5.06 1.16
CA ARG A 580 -15.39 4.72 0.46
C ARG A 580 -16.35 4.00 1.40
N LYS A 581 -17.67 4.16 1.18
CA LYS A 581 -18.72 3.59 2.05
C LYS A 581 -18.52 2.08 2.24
N ASN A 582 -18.38 1.64 3.48
CA ASN A 582 -18.15 0.24 3.84
C ASN A 582 -16.91 -0.42 3.21
N ALA A 583 -15.90 0.36 2.81
CA ALA A 583 -14.75 -0.16 2.09
C ALA A 583 -13.86 -1.09 2.94
N SER A 584 -13.62 -0.75 4.19
CA SER A 584 -12.64 -1.45 5.04
C SER A 584 -13.15 -1.76 6.44
N PHE A 585 -12.43 -2.65 7.15
CA PHE A 585 -12.70 -2.96 8.56
C PHE A 585 -12.38 -1.80 9.51
N VAL A 586 -11.59 -0.84 9.09
CA VAL A 586 -11.24 0.37 9.86
C VAL A 586 -12.48 1.23 10.11
N LEU A 587 -13.43 1.22 9.19
CA LEU A 587 -14.66 2.00 9.32
C LEU A 587 -15.57 1.38 10.37
N LYS A 588 -15.82 2.11 11.48
CA LYS A 588 -16.84 1.71 12.45
C LYS A 588 -18.22 1.82 11.80
N ARG A 589 -19.06 0.81 11.98
CA ARG A 589 -20.49 0.95 11.72
C ARG A 589 -21.08 1.86 12.78
N PRO A 590 -22.07 2.72 12.44
CA PRO A 590 -22.92 3.32 13.44
C PRO A 590 -23.49 2.18 14.28
N SER A 591 -23.17 2.15 15.57
CA SER A 591 -23.70 1.11 16.45
C SER A 591 -25.19 1.34 16.61
N PHE A 592 -26.01 0.48 16.04
CA PHE A 592 -27.42 0.36 16.40
C PHE A 592 -27.57 -0.30 17.80
N ARG A 593 -26.83 0.15 18.80
CA ARG A 593 -27.11 -0.17 20.18
C ARG A 593 -28.26 0.72 20.63
N LYS A 594 -29.47 0.21 20.42
CA LYS A 594 -30.69 0.73 21.05
C LYS A 594 -30.49 0.76 22.57
N GLY A 595 -30.61 1.94 23.17
CA GLY A 595 -30.96 2.10 24.55
C GLY A 595 -30.24 3.21 25.32
N LYS A 596 -28.95 3.21 25.51
CA LYS A 596 -28.26 4.25 26.31
C LYS A 596 -27.49 5.28 25.52
N PHE A 597 -26.94 4.91 24.38
CA PHE A 597 -26.21 5.85 23.50
C PHE A 597 -27.17 6.77 22.73
N LYS A 598 -28.39 6.29 22.44
CA LYS A 598 -29.39 7.08 21.73
C LYS A 598 -29.95 8.20 22.62
N GLU A 599 -30.17 7.93 23.91
CA GLU A 599 -30.59 8.96 24.86
C GLU A 599 -29.50 10.02 25.12
N GLU A 600 -28.23 9.62 25.14
CA GLU A 600 -27.12 10.55 25.35
C GLU A 600 -26.82 11.38 24.07
N GLU A 601 -26.99 10.77 22.90
CA GLU A 601 -26.88 11.43 21.59
C GLU A 601 -28.11 12.32 21.32
N GLU A 602 -29.31 11.91 21.72
CA GLU A 602 -30.53 12.73 21.65
C GLU A 602 -30.49 13.89 22.67
N ARG A 603 -29.97 13.68 23.87
CA ARG A 603 -29.74 14.77 24.85
C ARG A 603 -28.68 15.77 24.36
N ARG A 604 -27.61 15.27 23.73
CA ARG A 604 -26.57 16.14 23.15
C ARG A 604 -27.11 16.90 21.94
N SER A 605 -27.81 16.23 21.03
CA SER A 605 -28.39 16.89 19.85
C SER A 605 -29.48 17.88 20.24
N ALA A 606 -30.27 17.61 21.27
CA ALA A 606 -31.25 18.56 21.79
C ALA A 606 -30.59 19.79 22.46
N ALA A 607 -29.51 19.58 23.22
CA ALA A 607 -28.74 20.69 23.83
C ALA A 607 -27.96 21.49 22.79
N GLU A 608 -27.45 20.84 21.74
CA GLU A 608 -26.83 21.50 20.58
C GLU A 608 -27.87 22.25 19.76
N GLN A 609 -29.05 21.68 19.52
CA GLN A 609 -30.14 22.34 18.81
C GLN A 609 -30.65 23.55 19.58
N GLN A 610 -30.79 23.43 20.90
CA GLN A 610 -31.20 24.55 21.75
C GLN A 610 -30.16 25.69 21.73
N ARG A 611 -28.86 25.38 21.72
CA ARG A 611 -27.80 26.39 21.54
C ARG A 611 -27.81 27.02 20.17
N ILE A 612 -28.16 26.27 19.11
CA ILE A 612 -28.30 26.80 17.74
C ILE A 612 -29.54 27.67 17.65
N ASP A 613 -30.63 27.26 18.26
CA ASP A 613 -31.91 28.00 18.28
C ASP A 613 -31.81 29.27 19.15
N ASP A 614 -31.04 29.23 20.25
CA ASP A 614 -30.72 30.38 21.11
C ASP A 614 -29.71 31.37 20.42
N PHE A 615 -29.03 30.88 19.36
CA PHE A 615 -28.12 31.69 18.55
C PHE A 615 -28.87 32.43 17.45
N THR A 616 -29.71 33.36 17.81
CA THR A 616 -30.29 34.34 16.89
C THR A 616 -29.19 35.39 16.59
N ILE A 617 -28.62 35.32 15.37
CA ILE A 617 -27.86 36.44 14.83
C ILE A 617 -28.87 37.54 14.60
N ASP A 618 -28.86 38.57 15.46
CA ASP A 618 -29.62 39.78 15.21
C ASP A 618 -28.95 40.54 14.04
N TRP A 619 -29.36 40.17 12.84
CA TRP A 619 -28.86 40.80 11.61
C TRP A 619 -29.19 42.30 11.58
N ASP A 620 -30.24 42.76 12.27
CA ASP A 620 -30.62 44.14 12.40
C ASP A 620 -29.68 44.91 13.31
N ALA A 621 -29.09 44.25 14.30
CA ALA A 621 -28.03 44.85 15.16
C ALA A 621 -26.69 45.00 14.41
N VAL A 622 -26.42 44.15 13.42
CA VAL A 622 -25.22 44.25 12.58
C VAL A 622 -25.36 45.40 11.55
N ASP A 623 -26.57 45.64 11.03
CA ASP A 623 -26.86 46.73 10.08
C ASP A 623 -27.12 48.09 10.81
N GLY A 624 -27.47 48.08 12.12
CA GLY A 624 -27.81 49.27 12.91
C GLY A 624 -26.65 50.09 13.41
N GLY A 625 -25.42 49.63 13.29
CA GLY A 625 -24.18 50.34 13.64
C GLY A 625 -23.73 51.30 12.54
N LYS A 626 -24.48 52.33 12.24
CA LYS A 626 -23.98 53.49 11.49
C LYS A 626 -22.82 54.14 12.23
N ASN A 627 -21.63 53.65 12.03
CA ASN A 627 -20.41 54.45 12.11
C ASN A 627 -19.96 54.66 10.66
N GLU A 628 -20.47 55.77 10.09
CA GLU A 628 -19.86 56.46 8.98
C GLU A 628 -18.41 56.82 9.34
N LYS A 629 -17.49 55.89 9.10
CA LYS A 629 -16.11 56.20 8.76
C LYS A 629 -15.88 55.63 7.37
N THR A 630 -16.07 56.53 6.41
CA THR A 630 -15.63 56.50 5.05
C THR A 630 -14.33 55.72 4.91
N PHE A 631 -14.42 54.50 4.40
CA PHE A 631 -13.32 53.82 3.77
C PHE A 631 -13.47 54.00 2.25
N ASP A 632 -13.29 55.26 1.79
CA ASP A 632 -12.94 55.56 0.42
C ASP A 632 -11.49 55.10 0.18
N ARG A 633 -11.32 53.87 -0.24
CA ARG A 633 -10.22 53.40 -1.05
C ARG A 633 -10.70 52.13 -1.76
N GLU A 634 -11.14 52.30 -3.00
CA GLU A 634 -11.17 51.22 -3.98
C GLU A 634 -9.79 50.57 -3.99
N PRO A 635 -9.68 49.24 -3.88
CA PRO A 635 -8.44 48.54 -4.17
C PRO A 635 -8.27 48.48 -5.68
N THR A 636 -7.47 49.39 -6.23
CA THR A 636 -6.90 49.24 -7.57
C THR A 636 -6.04 48.01 -7.56
N TRP A 637 -6.52 46.96 -8.22
CA TRP A 637 -5.73 45.79 -8.56
C TRP A 637 -4.84 46.13 -9.76
N THR A 638 -3.62 46.61 -9.49
CA THR A 638 -2.55 46.56 -10.48
C THR A 638 -1.88 45.20 -10.38
N TRP A 639 -1.90 44.45 -11.44
CA TRP A 639 -1.07 43.30 -11.65
C TRP A 639 0.34 43.82 -12.01
N ASP A 640 1.22 43.95 -11.05
CA ASP A 640 2.65 44.04 -11.34
C ASP A 640 3.15 42.62 -11.58
N ALA A 641 3.30 42.33 -12.87
CA ALA A 641 4.11 41.23 -13.36
C ALA A 641 5.57 41.72 -13.38
N GLU A 642 6.30 41.41 -12.31
CA GLU A 642 7.76 41.41 -12.25
C GLU A 642 8.14 40.88 -10.88
N ASP A 643 8.71 39.66 -10.93
CA ASP A 643 9.83 39.17 -10.11
C ASP A 643 9.90 37.64 -10.25
N ASP A 644 10.38 37.24 -11.44
CA ASP A 644 11.15 36.00 -11.62
C ASP A 644 12.64 36.38 -11.48
N GLU A 645 13.26 36.04 -10.32
CA GLU A 645 14.67 35.64 -10.18
C GLU A 645 14.82 34.75 -8.93
#